data_c373be7a221a00ee6c2f075ed8fb9a91
#
_entry.id   c373be7a221a00ee6c2f075ed8fb9a91
#
_cell.length_a   1.000
_cell.length_b   1.000
_cell.length_c   1.000
_cell.angle_alpha   90.00
_cell.angle_beta   90.00
_cell.angle_gamma   90.00
#
_symmetry.space_group_name_H-M   'P 1'
#
loop_
_entity.id
_entity.type
_entity.pdbx_description
1 polymer ?
#
loop_
_entity_poly.entity_id
_entity_poly.type
_entity_poly.pdbx_seq_one_letter_code
_entity_poly.pdbx_strand_id
1 'polypeptide(L)'
;MPNNEAVLAEISRAVPEQLKGRPGFVMNVYNCSVFEEYIDFRGFIYTAVNNFSGESEIIGRRKNPLPPNENTLVKFVLKVRDSKVGGLGRLEVAGGVTLAKLKIIVRELFRVILPKYDEFKIREEQIKLAEELLEAIAGRKTLLAEAPTGLGKTLAYIIIGLLIRRSAVNKTLSGSFFPGMSCVEWLRMGVLLSTSSIALQKAIYTEAIPKISMILEDWGIIREPVTAVLRKGKEHYVCEYNLNEYLPFEVDENIRKELKALAFDGRIIDLAEAETLPAQVKNRISVPSKCYKNCKYADNCRYRAFRETAKKTGYDFVICNHQLLLADMKLRAEESGAVLPPFQALILDEAHKLLPAARSLYGAELSADAIPSITKALPELNFAPLKKTVTDAWKTTRDIVCRLSGKLYEANKRLFSRQGAGAECDEVLRNIRNIADLIHKHLSASHEFSVGRDERLKHNLLWDLHYISKAANELCFSDVMIRWFITENDEKTAIAGIPKDLCERLCADLWKRGIPAMLTSGTLSVGGDFTALKQSLGLTNKNIRLEEVTHSSPFNYRENCLLYLSENVPDYRASGYIPKLADEIESLIKASNGHAAILFTSYKSMRVVHGRLKRRMPGMKDFVLERGTSSAIEQYKASGNGVLFACGSMWEGIDCPGDILSLLVIVKLPFAQPDAISEYEQSCCPDFGAYFDGVLMPDMLIKAKQGFGRGFRTEDDTCVVAICDIRASGVFREPLLAALPECRVTSQIKDVEGFYKDNKNPGYFQ
;
A
#
# COMPACT_ATOMS: atom_id res chain seq x y z
N MET A 1 12.66 45.13 -11.74
CA MET A 1 12.37 44.12 -12.80
C MET A 1 13.26 44.48 -13.97
N PRO A 2 13.99 43.58 -14.58
CA PRO A 2 14.74 43.91 -15.78
C PRO A 2 13.77 44.37 -16.87
N ASN A 3 14.19 45.36 -17.62
CA ASN A 3 13.41 45.96 -18.68
C ASN A 3 13.11 44.89 -19.75
N ASN A 4 11.86 44.75 -20.16
CA ASN A 4 11.44 43.75 -21.14
C ASN A 4 12.27 43.80 -22.44
N GLU A 5 12.76 44.97 -22.82
CA GLU A 5 13.64 45.12 -23.97
C GLU A 5 15.02 44.47 -23.81
N ALA A 6 15.61 44.54 -22.61
CA ALA A 6 16.88 43.87 -22.35
C ALA A 6 16.78 42.36 -22.40
N VAL A 7 15.67 41.83 -21.89
CA VAL A 7 15.39 40.40 -21.90
C VAL A 7 15.04 39.88 -23.30
N LEU A 8 14.29 40.66 -24.08
CA LEU A 8 14.04 40.38 -25.49
C LEU A 8 15.33 40.35 -26.31
N ALA A 9 16.25 41.30 -26.05
CA ALA A 9 17.54 41.33 -26.69
C ALA A 9 18.40 40.10 -26.35
N GLU A 10 18.30 39.62 -25.13
CA GLU A 10 19.08 38.48 -24.67
C GLU A 10 18.51 37.14 -25.22
N ILE A 11 17.19 37.00 -25.26
CA ILE A 11 16.51 35.89 -25.92
C ILE A 11 16.85 35.91 -27.43
N SER A 12 16.77 37.05 -28.06
CA SER A 12 17.11 37.19 -29.49
C SER A 12 18.55 36.82 -29.80
N ARG A 13 19.47 37.02 -28.86
CA ARG A 13 20.86 36.56 -28.98
C ARG A 13 21.00 35.06 -28.77
N ALA A 14 20.21 34.50 -27.89
CA ALA A 14 20.22 33.07 -27.61
C ALA A 14 19.57 32.21 -28.71
N VAL A 15 18.75 32.82 -29.58
CA VAL A 15 18.16 32.15 -30.71
C VAL A 15 19.15 32.05 -31.86
N PRO A 16 19.47 30.85 -32.37
CA PRO A 16 20.35 30.67 -33.49
C PRO A 16 19.88 31.47 -34.71
N GLU A 17 20.80 32.20 -35.35
CA GLU A 17 20.52 33.00 -36.57
C GLU A 17 19.79 32.21 -37.67
N GLN A 18 20.09 30.94 -37.75
CA GLN A 18 19.47 30.03 -38.72
C GLN A 18 17.96 29.83 -38.53
N LEU A 19 17.42 30.16 -37.36
CA LEU A 19 16.00 30.04 -37.03
C LEU A 19 15.24 31.36 -37.20
N LYS A 20 15.95 32.47 -37.20
CA LYS A 20 15.34 33.78 -37.36
C LYS A 20 14.70 33.93 -38.75
N GLY A 21 13.43 34.28 -38.76
CA GLY A 21 12.70 34.51 -40.01
C GLY A 21 12.23 33.27 -40.75
N ARG A 22 12.38 32.05 -40.23
CA ARG A 22 11.85 30.83 -40.86
C ARG A 22 10.38 30.63 -40.59
N PRO A 23 9.62 30.06 -41.55
CA PRO A 23 8.23 29.66 -41.30
C PRO A 23 8.13 28.68 -40.13
N GLY A 24 7.23 28.94 -39.20
CA GLY A 24 7.04 28.13 -38.00
C GLY A 24 7.80 28.58 -36.74
N PHE A 25 8.70 29.57 -36.92
CA PHE A 25 9.33 30.18 -35.77
C PHE A 25 8.52 31.38 -35.27
N VAL A 26 7.98 31.27 -34.07
CA VAL A 26 7.24 32.36 -33.43
C VAL A 26 7.83 32.61 -32.05
N MET A 27 8.19 33.87 -31.81
CA MET A 27 8.66 34.31 -30.52
C MET A 27 7.81 35.45 -29.99
N ASN A 28 7.14 35.23 -28.91
CA ASN A 28 6.41 36.24 -28.17
C ASN A 28 6.84 36.24 -26.70
N VAL A 29 7.44 37.29 -26.25
CA VAL A 29 7.90 37.42 -24.87
C VAL A 29 7.28 38.64 -24.24
N TYR A 30 6.63 38.47 -23.13
CA TYR A 30 5.97 39.57 -22.42
C TYR A 30 6.54 39.80 -21.03
N ASN A 31 6.91 38.76 -20.33
CA ASN A 31 7.51 38.88 -19.01
C ASN A 31 8.44 37.68 -18.80
N CYS A 32 9.67 37.94 -18.45
CA CYS A 32 10.68 36.92 -18.22
C CYS A 32 11.66 37.34 -17.14
N SER A 33 12.34 36.38 -16.57
CA SER A 33 13.49 36.55 -15.71
C SER A 33 14.64 35.67 -16.19
N VAL A 34 15.86 36.14 -16.05
CA VAL A 34 17.06 35.39 -16.41
C VAL A 34 17.63 34.76 -15.15
N PHE A 35 17.89 33.48 -15.22
CA PHE A 35 18.61 32.73 -14.18
C PHE A 35 19.96 32.26 -14.73
N GLU A 36 20.87 31.87 -13.86
CA GLU A 36 22.24 31.53 -14.23
C GLU A 36 22.40 30.53 -15.38
N GLU A 37 21.44 29.65 -15.58
CA GLU A 37 21.54 28.60 -16.61
C GLU A 37 20.49 28.67 -17.71
N TYR A 38 19.44 29.51 -17.56
CA TYR A 38 18.37 29.62 -18.54
C TYR A 38 17.43 30.80 -18.27
N ILE A 39 16.56 31.07 -19.23
CA ILE A 39 15.57 32.14 -19.13
C ILE A 39 14.27 31.58 -18.65
N ASP A 40 13.79 32.03 -17.50
CA ASP A 40 12.44 31.70 -16.99
C ASP A 40 11.47 32.76 -17.48
N PHE A 41 10.48 32.27 -18.23
CA PHE A 41 9.46 33.13 -18.78
C PHE A 41 8.21 33.07 -17.92
N ARG A 42 8.19 33.83 -16.86
CA ARG A 42 6.98 33.87 -16.04
C ARG A 42 5.81 34.41 -16.81
N GLY A 43 4.98 33.48 -17.17
CA GLY A 43 3.75 33.78 -17.77
C GLY A 43 3.70 33.87 -19.28
N PHE A 44 4.69 33.65 -19.98
CA PHE A 44 4.79 33.52 -21.30
C PHE A 44 5.64 32.60 -21.81
N ILE A 45 5.61 32.25 -22.98
CA ILE A 45 6.50 31.45 -23.56
C ILE A 45 6.51 31.40 -24.96
N TYR A 46 7.23 30.80 -25.66
CA TYR A 46 7.25 30.52 -26.84
C TYR A 46 8.25 29.66 -27.31
N THR A 47 8.27 29.07 -28.34
CA THR A 47 9.15 28.12 -28.77
C THR A 47 9.53 28.26 -30.16
N ALA A 48 10.71 27.97 -30.46
CA ALA A 48 11.20 27.79 -31.77
C ALA A 48 11.33 26.31 -32.07
N VAL A 49 10.91 25.93 -33.23
CA VAL A 49 11.08 24.60 -33.70
C VAL A 49 11.93 24.55 -34.89
N ASN A 50 12.99 23.81 -34.83
CA ASN A 50 13.75 23.53 -35.99
C ASN A 50 13.84 22.06 -36.22
N ASN A 51 13.26 21.61 -37.28
CA ASN A 51 13.26 20.22 -37.69
C ASN A 51 14.26 19.89 -38.76
N PHE A 52 15.01 20.88 -39.22
CA PHE A 52 15.88 20.67 -40.37
C PHE A 52 17.13 19.87 -40.10
N SER A 53 17.66 20.01 -38.94
CA SER A 53 18.87 19.27 -38.49
C SER A 53 18.53 18.14 -37.55
N GLY A 54 17.28 17.87 -37.25
CA GLY A 54 16.86 16.99 -36.16
C GLY A 54 17.14 17.60 -34.80
N GLU A 55 17.54 18.87 -34.75
CA GLU A 55 17.72 19.64 -33.55
C GLU A 55 16.56 20.58 -33.39
N SER A 56 15.94 20.42 -32.34
CA SER A 56 14.86 21.28 -32.07
C SER A 56 14.92 21.77 -30.70
N GLU A 57 14.47 22.93 -30.50
CA GLU A 57 14.49 23.52 -29.22
C GLU A 57 13.18 24.07 -28.87
N ILE A 58 12.78 23.78 -27.74
CA ILE A 58 11.76 24.46 -27.17
C ILE A 58 12.17 25.63 -26.60
N ILE A 59 11.44 26.51 -26.81
CA ILE A 59 11.65 27.70 -26.31
C ILE A 59 10.41 28.18 -25.72
N GLY A 60 9.60 27.48 -25.09
CA GLY A 60 8.81 28.24 -24.52
C GLY A 60 7.45 28.05 -24.14
N ARG A 61 6.82 28.96 -23.69
CA ARG A 61 5.47 28.97 -23.35
C ARG A 61 4.85 30.28 -23.51
N ARG A 62 3.65 30.33 -23.66
CA ARG A 62 2.97 31.52 -23.90
C ARG A 62 1.99 31.80 -22.83
N LYS A 63 1.96 32.98 -22.36
CA LYS A 63 0.91 33.53 -21.59
C LYS A 63 0.16 34.51 -22.42
N ASN A 64 -1.10 34.40 -22.44
CA ASN A 64 -1.92 35.38 -23.10
C ASN A 64 -1.79 36.73 -22.38
N PRO A 65 -1.49 37.79 -23.08
CA PRO A 65 -1.37 39.12 -22.49
C PRO A 65 -2.69 39.76 -22.14
N LEU A 66 -3.70 39.02 -21.94
CA LEU A 66 -4.99 39.57 -21.51
C LEU A 66 -4.87 40.17 -20.11
N PRO A 67 -5.79 41.08 -19.79
CA PRO A 67 -5.74 41.83 -18.52
C PRO A 67 -5.41 40.95 -17.35
N PRO A 68 -4.86 41.49 -16.27
CA PRO A 68 -4.28 40.71 -15.16
C PRO A 68 -5.18 39.62 -14.55
N ASN A 69 -6.45 39.66 -14.87
CA ASN A 69 -7.46 38.76 -14.35
C ASN A 69 -7.71 37.52 -15.22
N GLU A 70 -7.18 37.48 -16.42
CA GLU A 70 -7.31 36.32 -17.29
C GLU A 70 -5.93 35.70 -17.54
N ASN A 71 -5.52 34.91 -16.60
CA ASN A 71 -4.31 34.14 -16.72
C ASN A 71 -4.45 32.97 -17.68
N THR A 72 -4.53 33.24 -18.94
CA THR A 72 -4.51 32.18 -19.93
C THR A 72 -3.07 31.77 -20.19
N LEU A 73 -2.65 30.74 -19.54
CA LEU A 73 -1.42 30.10 -19.89
C LEU A 73 -1.59 29.37 -21.19
N VAL A 74 -0.81 29.70 -22.13
CA VAL A 74 -0.73 28.97 -23.35
C VAL A 74 0.36 27.92 -23.19
N LYS A 75 0.19 26.83 -23.83
CA LYS A 75 0.99 25.63 -23.74
C LYS A 75 2.45 25.86 -23.41
N PHE A 76 2.86 25.14 -22.42
CA PHE A 76 4.27 24.92 -22.16
C PHE A 76 4.77 23.89 -23.16
N VAL A 77 5.66 24.25 -23.99
CA VAL A 77 6.19 23.33 -24.99
C VAL A 77 7.62 23.02 -24.62
N LEU A 78 7.81 21.87 -24.02
CA LEU A 78 9.12 21.27 -23.94
C LEU A 78 9.45 20.65 -25.29
N LYS A 79 10.48 21.16 -25.90
CA LYS A 79 10.89 20.61 -27.11
C LYS A 79 11.85 19.48 -26.92
N VAL A 80 11.41 18.41 -27.41
CA VAL A 80 12.15 17.18 -27.46
C VAL A 80 12.86 17.11 -28.79
N ARG A 81 14.13 16.83 -28.74
CA ARG A 81 14.88 16.51 -29.93
C ARG A 81 14.24 15.29 -30.59
N ASP A 82 13.84 15.41 -31.82
CA ASP A 82 13.41 14.26 -32.60
C ASP A 82 14.61 13.33 -32.78
N SER A 83 14.74 12.35 -31.91
CA SER A 83 15.63 11.24 -32.19
C SER A 83 15.00 10.39 -33.29
N LYS A 84 15.75 10.03 -34.28
CA LYS A 84 15.37 9.11 -35.37
C LYS A 84 14.92 7.70 -34.88
N VAL A 85 14.80 7.51 -33.60
CA VAL A 85 14.32 6.29 -32.95
C VAL A 85 12.90 6.55 -32.50
N GLY A 86 11.99 5.98 -33.25
CA GLY A 86 10.56 6.19 -33.15
C GLY A 86 9.96 6.25 -31.76
N GLY A 87 9.11 7.25 -31.58
CA GLY A 87 7.87 7.06 -30.88
C GLY A 87 7.93 6.99 -29.37
N LEU A 88 8.74 7.74 -28.68
CA LEU A 88 8.53 8.02 -27.27
C LEU A 88 8.86 9.47 -27.06
N GLY A 89 7.90 10.24 -26.59
CA GLY A 89 8.13 11.58 -26.09
C GLY A 89 9.13 11.55 -24.96
N ARG A 90 10.39 11.37 -25.29
CA ARG A 90 11.47 11.52 -24.33
C ARG A 90 11.64 13.00 -24.09
N LEU A 91 11.63 13.39 -22.84
CA LEU A 91 12.18 14.65 -22.39
C LEU A 91 13.71 14.64 -22.64
N GLU A 92 14.12 14.59 -23.89
CA GLU A 92 15.51 14.76 -24.29
C GLU A 92 15.73 16.23 -24.60
N VAL A 93 16.20 16.94 -23.61
CA VAL A 93 16.80 18.25 -23.84
C VAL A 93 18.19 18.01 -24.39
N ALA A 94 18.53 18.63 -25.51
CA ALA A 94 19.88 18.61 -26.02
C ALA A 94 20.86 19.07 -24.93
N GLY A 95 21.76 18.20 -24.52
CA GLY A 95 22.70 18.50 -23.44
C GLY A 95 22.43 17.84 -22.10
N GLY A 96 21.45 16.91 -22.00
CA GLY A 96 21.04 16.26 -20.78
C GLY A 96 20.08 17.14 -19.96
N VAL A 97 19.04 16.51 -19.41
CA VAL A 97 18.15 17.21 -18.47
C VAL A 97 18.88 17.28 -17.16
N THR A 98 19.29 18.48 -16.76
CA THR A 98 19.89 18.67 -15.43
C THR A 98 18.79 18.58 -14.36
N LEU A 99 19.19 18.21 -13.15
CA LEU A 99 18.28 18.20 -12.00
C LEU A 99 17.61 19.56 -11.80
N ALA A 100 18.35 20.64 -12.01
CA ALA A 100 17.87 22.02 -11.94
C ALA A 100 16.71 22.27 -12.91
N LYS A 101 16.83 21.82 -14.16
CA LYS A 101 15.75 21.94 -15.17
C LYS A 101 14.51 21.16 -14.78
N LEU A 102 14.67 19.95 -14.25
CA LEU A 102 13.52 19.17 -13.78
C LEU A 102 12.80 19.84 -12.60
N LYS A 103 13.52 20.42 -11.67
CA LYS A 103 12.90 21.20 -10.57
C LYS A 103 12.05 22.34 -11.06
N ILE A 104 12.49 23.02 -12.13
CA ILE A 104 11.69 24.10 -12.71
C ILE A 104 10.41 23.56 -13.34
N ILE A 105 10.51 22.45 -14.07
CA ILE A 105 9.34 21.80 -14.64
C ILE A 105 8.36 21.41 -13.52
N VAL A 106 8.85 20.87 -12.42
CA VAL A 106 8.02 20.54 -11.25
C VAL A 106 7.31 21.78 -10.72
N ARG A 107 8.05 22.88 -10.47
CA ARG A 107 7.46 24.12 -9.98
C ARG A 107 6.39 24.68 -10.93
N GLU A 108 6.64 24.67 -12.22
CA GLU A 108 5.69 25.13 -13.22
C GLU A 108 4.44 24.23 -13.26
N LEU A 109 4.61 22.92 -13.18
CA LEU A 109 3.49 22.00 -13.11
C LEU A 109 2.59 22.31 -11.92
N PHE A 110 3.16 22.40 -10.72
CA PHE A 110 2.37 22.56 -9.51
C PHE A 110 1.85 23.99 -9.28
N ARG A 111 2.58 25.03 -9.71
CA ARG A 111 2.16 26.42 -9.47
C ARG A 111 1.34 27.02 -10.58
N VAL A 112 1.46 26.48 -11.79
CA VAL A 112 0.88 27.14 -12.96
C VAL A 112 -0.08 26.26 -13.73
N ILE A 113 0.26 25.00 -13.97
CA ILE A 113 -0.52 24.13 -14.84
C ILE A 113 -1.66 23.47 -14.04
N LEU A 114 -1.33 22.74 -12.99
CA LEU A 114 -2.31 22.02 -12.18
C LEU A 114 -3.41 22.93 -11.60
N PRO A 115 -3.11 24.14 -11.08
CA PRO A 115 -4.14 25.03 -10.55
C PRO A 115 -5.13 25.57 -11.59
N LYS A 116 -4.98 25.25 -12.88
CA LYS A 116 -5.99 25.54 -13.91
C LYS A 116 -7.17 24.55 -13.88
N TYR A 117 -7.01 23.48 -13.17
CA TYR A 117 -8.03 22.48 -12.93
C TYR A 117 -8.53 22.65 -11.49
N ASP A 118 -9.81 22.92 -11.31
CA ASP A 118 -10.44 23.36 -10.04
C ASP A 118 -10.14 22.49 -8.81
N GLU A 119 -9.71 21.25 -9.05
CA GLU A 119 -9.40 20.29 -8.00
C GLU A 119 -7.98 20.45 -7.41
N PHE A 120 -7.10 21.23 -8.04
CA PHE A 120 -5.72 21.35 -7.63
C PHE A 120 -5.41 22.72 -7.03
N LYS A 121 -5.11 22.73 -5.75
CA LYS A 121 -4.63 23.92 -5.04
C LYS A 121 -3.11 23.95 -5.01
N ILE A 122 -2.53 25.15 -4.98
CA ILE A 122 -1.08 25.34 -4.81
C ILE A 122 -0.74 25.04 -3.34
N ARG A 123 0.13 24.05 -3.12
CA ARG A 123 0.66 23.68 -1.80
C ARG A 123 2.19 23.65 -1.87
N GLU A 124 2.83 24.60 -1.21
CA GLU A 124 4.30 24.72 -1.25
C GLU A 124 5.00 23.49 -0.67
N GLU A 125 4.46 22.90 0.38
CA GLU A 125 4.98 21.64 0.95
C GLU A 125 4.86 20.44 -0.01
N GLN A 126 3.86 20.41 -0.88
CA GLN A 126 3.74 19.40 -1.94
C GLN A 126 4.83 19.56 -3.00
N ILE A 127 5.13 20.80 -3.37
CA ILE A 127 6.19 21.12 -4.33
C ILE A 127 7.55 20.73 -3.75
N LYS A 128 7.78 21.06 -2.47
CA LYS A 128 8.99 20.70 -1.75
C LYS A 128 9.18 19.18 -1.69
N LEU A 129 8.13 18.43 -1.31
CA LEU A 129 8.14 16.97 -1.32
C LEU A 129 8.49 16.40 -2.71
N ALA A 130 7.92 16.98 -3.77
CA ALA A 130 8.21 16.58 -5.14
C ALA A 130 9.67 16.82 -5.52
N GLU A 131 10.24 17.96 -5.14
CA GLU A 131 11.65 18.29 -5.38
C GLU A 131 12.60 17.39 -4.60
N GLU A 132 12.33 17.11 -3.33
CA GLU A 132 13.11 16.22 -2.49
C GLU A 132 13.09 14.78 -3.02
N LEU A 133 11.94 14.29 -3.49
CA LEU A 133 11.84 13.00 -4.15
C LEU A 133 12.68 12.95 -5.43
N LEU A 134 12.60 14.00 -6.24
CA LEU A 134 13.41 14.09 -7.45
C LEU A 134 14.91 14.06 -7.15
N GLU A 135 15.35 14.79 -6.12
CA GLU A 135 16.74 14.80 -5.66
C GLU A 135 17.19 13.44 -5.11
N ALA A 136 16.36 12.83 -4.30
CA ALA A 136 16.67 11.54 -3.71
C ALA A 136 16.85 10.46 -4.79
N ILE A 137 15.94 10.40 -5.76
CA ILE A 137 16.06 9.43 -6.85
C ILE A 137 17.27 9.72 -7.74
N ALA A 138 17.51 10.99 -8.11
CA ALA A 138 18.67 11.39 -8.89
C ALA A 138 19.99 11.11 -8.15
N GLY A 139 20.00 11.28 -6.82
CA GLY A 139 21.13 11.00 -5.94
C GLY A 139 21.33 9.52 -5.56
N ARG A 140 20.46 8.62 -6.03
CA ARG A 140 20.42 7.20 -5.62
C ARG A 140 20.30 7.03 -4.10
N LYS A 141 19.35 7.74 -3.51
CA LYS A 141 19.09 7.69 -2.08
C LYS A 141 17.74 7.06 -1.80
N THR A 142 17.55 6.65 -0.58
CA THR A 142 16.24 6.29 -0.03
C THR A 142 15.74 7.47 0.79
N LEU A 143 14.59 8.03 0.39
CA LEU A 143 13.91 9.12 1.06
C LEU A 143 12.89 8.58 2.04
N LEU A 144 12.97 8.95 3.30
CA LEU A 144 11.94 8.75 4.30
C LEU A 144 11.17 10.06 4.42
N ALA A 145 9.96 10.12 3.88
CA ALA A 145 9.16 11.33 3.82
C ALA A 145 7.88 11.18 4.64
N GLU A 146 7.84 11.79 5.82
CA GLU A 146 6.59 11.93 6.54
C GLU A 146 5.81 13.09 5.94
N ALA A 147 4.71 12.76 5.29
CA ALA A 147 3.86 13.72 4.61
C ALA A 147 2.41 13.49 5.01
N PRO A 148 1.76 14.44 5.71
CA PRO A 148 0.40 14.32 6.22
C PRO A 148 -0.64 14.03 5.14
N THR A 149 -1.80 13.53 5.56
CA THR A 149 -2.99 13.43 4.69
C THR A 149 -3.37 14.82 4.16
N GLY A 150 -3.94 14.88 2.97
CA GLY A 150 -4.31 16.16 2.34
C GLY A 150 -3.17 16.88 1.62
N LEU A 151 -1.90 16.56 1.86
CA LEU A 151 -0.77 17.19 1.18
C LEU A 151 -0.73 16.94 -0.34
N GLY A 152 -1.34 15.85 -0.81
CA GLY A 152 -1.32 15.47 -2.22
C GLY A 152 -0.10 14.63 -2.62
N LYS A 153 0.38 13.77 -1.73
CA LYS A 153 1.48 12.83 -1.96
C LYS A 153 1.40 12.10 -3.29
N THR A 154 0.23 11.53 -3.57
CA THR A 154 -0.03 10.71 -4.76
C THR A 154 0.30 11.46 -6.05
N LEU A 155 -0.16 12.70 -6.15
CA LEU A 155 0.13 13.55 -7.29
C LEU A 155 1.63 13.83 -7.43
N ALA A 156 2.29 14.16 -6.31
CA ALA A 156 3.71 14.44 -6.30
C ALA A 156 4.54 13.25 -6.81
N TYR A 157 4.32 12.05 -6.26
CA TYR A 157 5.15 10.92 -6.65
C TYR A 157 4.81 10.36 -8.05
N ILE A 158 3.58 10.50 -8.55
CA ILE A 158 3.25 10.12 -9.93
C ILE A 158 3.96 11.06 -10.92
N ILE A 159 3.87 12.37 -10.71
CA ILE A 159 4.53 13.35 -11.58
C ILE A 159 6.04 13.12 -11.58
N ILE A 160 6.66 13.00 -10.42
CA ILE A 160 8.11 12.81 -10.34
C ILE A 160 8.54 11.45 -10.93
N GLY A 161 7.80 10.38 -10.63
CA GLY A 161 8.05 9.07 -11.21
C GLY A 161 7.99 9.11 -12.75
N LEU A 162 7.02 9.81 -13.33
CA LEU A 162 6.90 9.98 -14.77
C LEU A 162 8.06 10.80 -15.35
N LEU A 163 8.40 11.92 -14.73
CA LEU A 163 9.52 12.77 -15.17
C LEU A 163 10.83 11.97 -15.16
N ILE A 164 11.09 11.19 -14.11
CA ILE A 164 12.27 10.34 -14.02
C ILE A 164 12.25 9.25 -15.10
N ARG A 165 11.12 8.59 -15.29
CA ARG A 165 10.97 7.53 -16.27
C ARG A 165 11.18 8.02 -17.70
N ARG A 166 10.69 9.21 -18.03
CA ARG A 166 10.75 9.78 -19.37
C ARG A 166 11.90 10.76 -19.59
N SER A 167 12.53 11.26 -18.52
CA SER A 167 13.79 12.01 -18.63
C SER A 167 14.97 11.05 -18.56
N ALA A 168 15.93 11.26 -19.40
CA ALA A 168 17.15 10.45 -19.37
C ALA A 168 18.13 10.81 -18.21
N VAL A 169 17.66 11.47 -17.15
CA VAL A 169 18.49 11.88 -15.99
C VAL A 169 19.25 10.70 -15.42
N ASN A 170 18.69 9.53 -15.47
CA ASN A 170 19.31 8.33 -14.96
C ASN A 170 20.20 7.58 -15.98
N LYS A 171 20.54 8.15 -17.15
CA LYS A 171 21.43 7.46 -18.12
C LYS A 171 22.79 7.06 -17.53
N THR A 172 23.29 7.79 -16.56
CA THR A 172 24.52 7.47 -15.83
C THR A 172 24.36 6.39 -14.77
N LEU A 173 23.11 6.01 -14.47
CA LEU A 173 22.76 5.04 -13.43
C LEU A 173 22.72 3.58 -13.95
N SER A 174 22.96 3.40 -15.24
CA SER A 174 22.85 2.10 -15.90
C SER A 174 23.78 1.05 -15.30
N GLY A 175 23.23 -0.06 -14.91
CA GLY A 175 23.98 -1.31 -14.86
C GLY A 175 24.07 -2.06 -13.54
N SER A 176 23.59 -1.54 -12.40
CA SER A 176 23.90 -2.21 -11.12
C SER A 176 22.73 -2.85 -10.36
N PHE A 177 21.47 -2.52 -10.67
CA PHE A 177 20.33 -3.02 -9.86
C PHE A 177 19.88 -4.43 -10.25
N PHE A 178 19.96 -4.74 -11.54
CA PHE A 178 19.54 -6.02 -12.09
C PHE A 178 20.66 -6.52 -13.03
N PRO A 179 21.49 -7.45 -12.59
CA PRO A 179 22.58 -7.98 -13.39
C PRO A 179 22.12 -8.54 -14.74
N GLY A 180 22.88 -8.29 -15.79
CA GLY A 180 22.64 -8.84 -17.13
C GLY A 180 21.71 -8.04 -18.03
N MET A 181 21.21 -6.88 -17.59
CA MET A 181 20.37 -6.03 -18.42
C MET A 181 21.15 -5.10 -19.35
N SER A 182 20.67 -4.96 -20.57
CA SER A 182 21.22 -4.00 -21.53
C SER A 182 20.79 -2.56 -21.21
N CYS A 183 21.57 -1.57 -21.69
CA CYS A 183 21.21 -0.15 -21.56
C CYS A 183 19.83 0.19 -22.15
N VAL A 184 19.41 -0.51 -23.20
CA VAL A 184 18.10 -0.31 -23.85
C VAL A 184 16.96 -0.83 -22.97
N GLU A 185 17.14 -1.99 -22.36
CA GLU A 185 16.16 -2.53 -21.43
C GLU A 185 16.02 -1.65 -20.19
N TRP A 186 17.14 -1.13 -19.67
CA TRP A 186 17.14 -0.24 -18.55
C TRP A 186 16.33 1.06 -18.81
N LEU A 187 16.49 1.65 -20.00
CA LEU A 187 15.70 2.83 -20.41
C LEU A 187 14.19 2.55 -20.52
N ARG A 188 13.80 1.28 -20.57
CA ARG A 188 12.40 0.85 -20.62
C ARG A 188 11.83 0.47 -19.25
N MET A 189 12.65 0.47 -18.19
CA MET A 189 12.16 0.18 -16.85
C MET A 189 11.26 1.29 -16.33
N GLY A 190 10.11 0.89 -15.78
CA GLY A 190 9.17 1.80 -15.14
C GLY A 190 9.57 2.17 -13.72
N VAL A 191 8.70 2.91 -13.06
CA VAL A 191 8.72 3.16 -11.62
C VAL A 191 7.75 2.21 -10.96
N LEU A 192 8.17 1.54 -9.89
CA LEU A 192 7.30 0.68 -9.12
C LEU A 192 6.62 1.47 -8.00
N LEU A 193 5.29 1.48 -8.03
CA LEU A 193 4.44 2.03 -6.98
C LEU A 193 3.88 0.89 -6.13
N SER A 194 4.28 0.83 -4.88
CA SER A 194 3.75 -0.15 -3.94
C SER A 194 2.92 0.53 -2.85
N THR A 195 1.72 0.04 -2.59
CA THR A 195 0.81 0.59 -1.59
C THR A 195 0.15 -0.49 -0.76
N SER A 196 -0.48 -0.11 0.35
CA SER A 196 -0.99 -1.07 1.34
C SER A 196 -2.27 -1.79 0.94
N SER A 197 -3.13 -1.19 0.11
CA SER A 197 -4.46 -1.72 -0.16
C SER A 197 -4.80 -1.82 -1.66
N ILE A 198 -5.67 -2.78 -2.00
CA ILE A 198 -6.16 -2.95 -3.37
C ILE A 198 -7.02 -1.76 -3.80
N ALA A 199 -7.79 -1.17 -2.89
CA ALA A 199 -8.60 0.01 -3.17
C ALA A 199 -7.72 1.20 -3.61
N LEU A 200 -6.64 1.46 -2.88
CA LEU A 200 -5.69 2.53 -3.21
C LEU A 200 -4.97 2.25 -4.54
N GLN A 201 -4.59 0.99 -4.78
CA GLN A 201 -4.03 0.59 -6.09
C GLN A 201 -5.00 0.89 -7.23
N LYS A 202 -6.29 0.54 -7.06
CA LYS A 202 -7.34 0.80 -8.05
C LYS A 202 -7.47 2.30 -8.29
N ALA A 203 -7.58 3.12 -7.25
CA ALA A 203 -7.71 4.58 -7.37
C ALA A 203 -6.51 5.21 -8.11
N ILE A 204 -5.29 4.80 -7.80
CA ILE A 204 -4.09 5.26 -8.52
C ILE A 204 -4.18 4.89 -10.01
N TYR A 205 -4.55 3.64 -10.31
CA TYR A 205 -4.57 3.10 -11.67
C TYR A 205 -5.71 3.66 -12.53
N THR A 206 -6.95 3.75 -11.97
CA THR A 206 -8.15 4.12 -12.73
C THR A 206 -8.48 5.61 -12.71
N GLU A 207 -7.96 6.36 -11.73
CA GLU A 207 -8.32 7.76 -11.53
C GLU A 207 -7.09 8.70 -11.62
N ALA A 208 -6.10 8.51 -10.74
CA ALA A 208 -4.99 9.45 -10.64
C ALA A 208 -4.10 9.48 -11.89
N ILE A 209 -3.65 8.32 -12.37
CA ILE A 209 -2.77 8.23 -13.55
C ILE A 209 -3.47 8.72 -14.82
N PRO A 210 -4.70 8.28 -15.17
CA PRO A 210 -5.39 8.77 -16.36
C PRO A 210 -5.62 10.27 -16.34
N LYS A 211 -5.98 10.84 -15.16
CA LYS A 211 -6.19 12.27 -15.01
C LYS A 211 -4.90 13.07 -15.22
N ILE A 212 -3.80 12.64 -14.62
CA ILE A 212 -2.50 13.26 -14.82
C ILE A 212 -2.06 13.14 -16.27
N SER A 213 -2.25 11.97 -16.90
CA SER A 213 -1.95 11.76 -18.31
C SER A 213 -2.65 12.77 -19.20
N MET A 214 -3.96 12.90 -19.03
CA MET A 214 -4.78 13.85 -19.79
C MET A 214 -4.27 15.29 -19.64
N ILE A 215 -4.01 15.74 -18.41
CA ILE A 215 -3.50 17.09 -18.14
C ILE A 215 -2.16 17.31 -18.84
N LEU A 216 -1.23 16.37 -18.73
CA LEU A 216 0.11 16.51 -19.30
C LEU A 216 0.09 16.43 -20.84
N GLU A 217 -0.82 15.66 -21.42
CA GLU A 217 -1.06 15.60 -22.87
C GLU A 217 -1.67 16.90 -23.40
N ASP A 218 -2.70 17.44 -22.74
CA ASP A 218 -3.35 18.70 -23.10
C ASP A 218 -2.37 19.87 -23.14
N TRP A 219 -1.40 19.86 -22.23
CA TRP A 219 -0.35 20.86 -22.16
C TRP A 219 0.85 20.55 -23.04
N GLY A 220 0.85 19.42 -23.74
CA GLY A 220 1.93 18.99 -24.63
C GLY A 220 3.24 18.67 -23.92
N ILE A 221 3.18 18.37 -22.62
CA ILE A 221 4.33 17.95 -21.82
C ILE A 221 4.74 16.53 -22.16
N ILE A 222 3.76 15.68 -22.41
CA ILE A 222 3.92 14.33 -22.94
C ILE A 222 3.18 14.20 -24.27
N ARG A 223 3.70 13.35 -25.15
CA ARG A 223 3.08 13.08 -26.47
C ARG A 223 2.23 11.83 -26.45
N GLU A 224 2.59 10.87 -25.63
CA GLU A 224 1.92 9.60 -25.51
C GLU A 224 1.31 9.45 -24.13
N PRO A 225 0.14 8.84 -24.00
CA PRO A 225 -0.49 8.57 -22.71
C PRO A 225 0.45 7.87 -21.74
N VAL A 226 0.23 8.10 -20.46
CA VAL A 226 0.94 7.40 -19.39
C VAL A 226 0.50 5.96 -19.38
N THR A 227 1.46 5.04 -19.42
CA THR A 227 1.20 3.60 -19.40
C THR A 227 1.43 3.02 -18.01
N ALA A 228 0.49 2.23 -17.52
CA ALA A 228 0.61 1.57 -16.23
C ALA A 228 0.10 0.13 -16.30
N VAL A 229 0.63 -0.71 -15.42
CA VAL A 229 0.11 -2.07 -15.20
C VAL A 229 -0.15 -2.31 -13.73
N LEU A 230 -1.37 -2.77 -13.41
CA LEU A 230 -1.78 -3.14 -12.07
C LEU A 230 -1.51 -4.63 -11.83
N ARG A 231 -0.74 -4.93 -10.80
CA ARG A 231 -0.36 -6.28 -10.39
C ARG A 231 -0.92 -6.60 -9.02
N LYS A 232 -1.74 -7.65 -8.96
CA LYS A 232 -2.32 -8.19 -7.73
C LYS A 232 -1.86 -9.62 -7.48
N GLY A 233 -2.16 -10.16 -6.32
CA GLY A 233 -2.04 -11.59 -6.06
C GLY A 233 -2.87 -12.41 -7.05
N LYS A 234 -2.43 -13.62 -7.35
CA LYS A 234 -3.09 -14.47 -8.38
C LYS A 234 -4.54 -14.83 -8.05
N GLU A 235 -4.89 -14.84 -6.79
CA GLU A 235 -6.24 -15.07 -6.27
C GLU A 235 -7.27 -14.00 -6.69
N HIS A 236 -6.80 -12.87 -7.21
CA HIS A 236 -7.67 -11.80 -7.73
C HIS A 236 -8.00 -11.94 -9.20
N TYR A 237 -7.48 -12.98 -9.87
CA TYR A 237 -7.68 -13.18 -11.31
C TYR A 237 -8.53 -14.41 -11.60
N VAL A 238 -9.24 -14.36 -12.74
CA VAL A 238 -10.05 -15.47 -13.24
C VAL A 238 -9.20 -16.68 -13.58
N CYS A 239 -9.58 -17.85 -13.12
CA CYS A 239 -9.04 -19.14 -13.52
C CYS A 239 -9.94 -19.82 -14.53
N GLU A 240 -9.49 -20.01 -15.76
CA GLU A 240 -10.28 -20.67 -16.82
C GLU A 240 -10.75 -22.07 -16.41
N TYR A 241 -9.89 -22.81 -15.74
CA TYR A 241 -10.25 -24.14 -15.27
C TYR A 241 -11.38 -24.08 -14.22
N ASN A 242 -11.20 -23.27 -13.17
CA ASN A 242 -12.19 -23.19 -12.09
C ASN A 242 -13.52 -22.61 -12.58
N LEU A 243 -13.48 -21.62 -13.46
CA LEU A 243 -14.68 -21.04 -14.07
C LEU A 243 -15.47 -22.07 -14.84
N ASN A 244 -14.82 -22.84 -15.72
CA ASN A 244 -15.50 -23.84 -16.55
C ASN A 244 -15.95 -25.05 -15.77
N GLU A 245 -15.24 -25.44 -14.69
CA GLU A 245 -15.67 -26.54 -13.82
C GLU A 245 -16.82 -26.12 -12.89
N TYR A 246 -16.89 -24.86 -12.47
CA TYR A 246 -17.93 -24.36 -11.57
C TYR A 246 -19.25 -24.03 -12.29
N LEU A 247 -19.17 -23.44 -13.48
CA LEU A 247 -20.31 -22.95 -14.25
C LEU A 247 -21.45 -23.95 -14.43
N PRO A 248 -21.24 -25.25 -14.70
CA PRO A 248 -22.31 -26.23 -14.83
C PRO A 248 -23.11 -26.50 -13.55
N PHE A 249 -22.49 -26.26 -12.38
CA PHE A 249 -23.07 -26.55 -11.08
C PHE A 249 -23.72 -25.33 -10.40
N GLU A 250 -23.62 -24.14 -11.02
CA GLU A 250 -24.28 -22.94 -10.49
C GLU A 250 -25.79 -23.03 -10.68
N VAL A 251 -26.54 -22.85 -9.58
CA VAL A 251 -28.00 -22.99 -9.54
C VAL A 251 -28.69 -21.64 -9.76
N ASP A 252 -28.11 -20.55 -9.29
CA ASP A 252 -28.67 -19.22 -9.48
C ASP A 252 -28.52 -18.78 -10.93
N GLU A 253 -29.64 -18.55 -11.59
CA GLU A 253 -29.71 -18.20 -13.02
C GLU A 253 -29.04 -16.85 -13.32
N ASN A 254 -29.08 -15.87 -12.41
CA ASN A 254 -28.45 -14.57 -12.61
C ASN A 254 -26.93 -14.72 -12.54
N ILE A 255 -26.43 -15.41 -11.52
CA ILE A 255 -25.01 -15.72 -11.35
C ILE A 255 -24.53 -16.55 -12.54
N ARG A 256 -25.30 -17.57 -12.96
CA ARG A 256 -24.96 -18.40 -14.11
C ARG A 256 -24.86 -17.60 -15.40
N LYS A 257 -25.75 -16.63 -15.63
CA LYS A 257 -25.71 -15.73 -16.79
C LYS A 257 -24.46 -14.89 -16.79
N GLU A 258 -24.06 -14.33 -15.65
CA GLU A 258 -22.84 -13.56 -15.50
C GLU A 258 -21.58 -14.40 -15.69
N LEU A 259 -21.54 -15.62 -15.15
CA LEU A 259 -20.43 -16.55 -15.36
C LEU A 259 -20.29 -16.95 -16.82
N LYS A 260 -21.41 -17.17 -17.55
CA LYS A 260 -21.39 -17.39 -19.00
C LYS A 260 -20.84 -16.18 -19.75
N ALA A 261 -21.28 -14.98 -19.40
CA ALA A 261 -20.77 -13.74 -19.99
C ALA A 261 -19.25 -13.60 -19.73
N LEU A 262 -18.80 -13.85 -18.51
CA LEU A 262 -17.40 -13.85 -18.13
C LEU A 262 -16.56 -14.90 -18.89
N ALA A 263 -17.12 -16.08 -19.12
CA ALA A 263 -16.46 -17.14 -19.89
C ALA A 263 -16.37 -16.80 -21.37
N PHE A 264 -17.39 -16.14 -21.93
CA PHE A 264 -17.45 -15.77 -23.36
C PHE A 264 -16.62 -14.50 -23.66
N ASP A 265 -16.72 -13.49 -22.79
CA ASP A 265 -16.08 -12.17 -23.02
C ASP A 265 -14.60 -12.21 -22.68
N GLY A 266 -13.82 -13.04 -22.74
CA GLY A 266 -12.34 -13.13 -22.52
C GLY A 266 -11.57 -11.87 -22.07
N ARG A 267 -12.20 -10.69 -22.00
CA ARG A 267 -11.57 -9.40 -21.66
C ARG A 267 -11.36 -9.21 -20.17
N ILE A 268 -12.33 -9.61 -19.36
CA ILE A 268 -12.23 -9.46 -17.91
C ILE A 268 -11.27 -10.51 -17.36
N ILE A 269 -10.19 -10.03 -16.77
CA ILE A 269 -9.17 -10.87 -16.12
C ILE A 269 -9.23 -10.68 -14.60
N ASP A 270 -9.40 -9.44 -14.14
CA ASP A 270 -9.47 -9.09 -12.72
C ASP A 270 -10.89 -9.30 -12.19
N LEU A 271 -11.03 -10.14 -11.17
CA LEU A 271 -12.33 -10.43 -10.53
C LEU A 271 -12.97 -9.22 -9.83
N ALA A 272 -12.20 -8.16 -9.58
CA ALA A 272 -12.76 -6.91 -9.08
C ALA A 272 -13.65 -6.20 -10.13
N GLU A 273 -13.43 -6.45 -11.43
CA GLU A 273 -14.24 -5.88 -12.52
C GLU A 273 -15.60 -6.59 -12.67
N ALA A 274 -15.73 -7.81 -12.19
CA ALA A 274 -16.99 -8.54 -12.14
C ALA A 274 -17.79 -8.13 -10.89
N GLU A 275 -18.24 -6.88 -10.82
CA GLU A 275 -18.77 -6.25 -9.59
C GLU A 275 -20.01 -6.98 -9.05
N THR A 276 -20.86 -7.51 -9.90
CA THR A 276 -22.13 -8.17 -9.60
C THR A 276 -21.97 -9.58 -9.01
N LEU A 277 -20.84 -10.24 -9.22
CA LEU A 277 -20.60 -11.58 -8.69
C LEU A 277 -20.33 -11.56 -7.18
N PRO A 278 -21.00 -12.42 -6.39
CA PRO A 278 -20.74 -12.58 -4.96
C PRO A 278 -19.29 -12.99 -4.67
N ALA A 279 -18.74 -12.53 -3.53
CA ALA A 279 -17.39 -12.84 -3.12
C ALA A 279 -17.09 -14.36 -3.04
N GLN A 280 -18.06 -15.15 -2.59
CA GLN A 280 -17.93 -16.62 -2.53
C GLN A 280 -17.75 -17.23 -3.92
N VAL A 281 -18.48 -16.74 -4.93
CA VAL A 281 -18.36 -17.18 -6.32
C VAL A 281 -16.99 -16.76 -6.89
N LYS A 282 -16.61 -15.50 -6.68
CA LYS A 282 -15.28 -15.00 -7.08
C LYS A 282 -14.15 -15.88 -6.53
N ASN A 283 -14.21 -16.24 -5.26
CA ASN A 283 -13.21 -17.12 -4.63
C ASN A 283 -13.16 -18.51 -5.30
N ARG A 284 -14.30 -19.06 -5.72
CA ARG A 284 -14.36 -20.38 -6.37
C ARG A 284 -13.77 -20.37 -7.78
N ILE A 285 -13.92 -19.28 -8.52
CA ILE A 285 -13.42 -19.15 -9.90
C ILE A 285 -12.05 -18.48 -10.00
N SER A 286 -11.45 -18.11 -8.87
CA SER A 286 -10.15 -17.46 -8.81
C SER A 286 -8.99 -18.41 -9.14
N VAL A 287 -7.84 -17.83 -9.53
CA VAL A 287 -6.60 -18.59 -9.73
C VAL A 287 -6.12 -19.16 -8.40
N PRO A 288 -6.02 -20.47 -8.27
CA PRO A 288 -5.62 -21.09 -7.02
C PRO A 288 -4.16 -20.86 -6.70
N SER A 289 -3.81 -20.92 -5.40
CA SER A 289 -2.40 -20.92 -4.97
C SER A 289 -1.57 -22.00 -5.66
N LYS A 290 -2.19 -23.13 -5.98
CA LYS A 290 -1.62 -24.31 -6.60
C LYS A 290 -1.94 -24.37 -8.10
N CYS A 291 -1.67 -23.29 -8.86
CA CYS A 291 -1.93 -23.28 -10.30
C CYS A 291 -1.07 -24.32 -11.01
N TYR A 292 -1.76 -25.27 -11.67
CA TYR A 292 -1.15 -26.42 -12.30
C TYR A 292 -0.53 -26.08 -13.67
N LYS A 293 0.77 -26.44 -13.87
CA LYS A 293 1.48 -26.08 -15.11
C LYS A 293 0.90 -26.76 -16.36
N ASN A 294 0.49 -28.02 -16.26
CA ASN A 294 -0.08 -28.82 -17.37
C ASN A 294 -1.62 -28.72 -17.40
N CYS A 295 -2.18 -27.57 -17.06
CA CYS A 295 -3.61 -27.32 -17.10
C CYS A 295 -4.14 -27.46 -18.52
N LYS A 296 -5.29 -28.11 -18.71
CA LYS A 296 -5.93 -28.27 -20.05
C LYS A 296 -6.29 -26.95 -20.75
N TYR A 297 -6.34 -25.85 -20.00
CA TYR A 297 -6.56 -24.49 -20.50
C TYR A 297 -5.27 -23.68 -20.59
N ALA A 298 -4.09 -24.30 -20.48
CA ALA A 298 -2.82 -23.59 -20.38
C ALA A 298 -2.59 -22.59 -21.54
N ASP A 299 -2.90 -23.03 -22.75
CA ASP A 299 -2.66 -22.26 -23.97
C ASP A 299 -3.63 -21.09 -24.17
N ASN A 300 -4.85 -21.23 -23.63
CA ASN A 300 -5.90 -20.20 -23.71
C ASN A 300 -6.17 -19.51 -22.36
N CYS A 301 -5.25 -19.60 -21.40
CA CYS A 301 -5.41 -19.03 -20.08
C CYS A 301 -5.14 -17.53 -20.07
N ARG A 302 -6.20 -16.71 -19.85
CA ARG A 302 -6.11 -15.24 -19.72
C ARG A 302 -5.08 -14.81 -18.71
N TYR A 303 -5.09 -15.43 -17.53
CA TYR A 303 -4.14 -15.10 -16.47
C TYR A 303 -2.69 -15.34 -16.89
N ARG A 304 -2.40 -16.44 -17.59
CA ARG A 304 -1.03 -16.71 -18.07
C ARG A 304 -0.60 -15.67 -19.10
N ALA A 305 -1.45 -15.39 -20.10
CA ALA A 305 -1.19 -14.37 -21.11
C ALA A 305 -0.93 -13.01 -20.47
N PHE A 306 -1.79 -12.60 -19.54
CA PHE A 306 -1.61 -11.35 -18.77
C PHE A 306 -0.30 -11.35 -18.00
N ARG A 307 0.00 -12.42 -17.28
CA ARG A 307 1.24 -12.52 -16.48
C ARG A 307 2.48 -12.34 -17.34
N GLU A 308 2.55 -12.97 -18.50
CA GLU A 308 3.69 -12.84 -19.39
C GLU A 308 3.79 -11.42 -20.02
N THR A 309 2.66 -10.81 -20.35
CA THR A 309 2.64 -9.43 -20.84
C THR A 309 3.04 -8.44 -19.74
N ALA A 310 2.52 -8.63 -18.54
CA ALA A 310 2.76 -7.74 -17.42
C ALA A 310 4.17 -7.83 -16.82
N LYS A 311 4.97 -8.82 -17.23
CA LYS A 311 6.41 -8.92 -16.91
C LYS A 311 7.30 -8.13 -17.87
N LYS A 312 6.75 -7.69 -19.02
CA LYS A 312 7.53 -6.95 -20.02
C LYS A 312 7.88 -5.56 -19.50
N THR A 313 9.00 -5.05 -19.92
CA THR A 313 9.38 -3.64 -19.73
C THR A 313 8.61 -2.74 -20.69
N GLY A 314 8.49 -1.46 -20.38
CA GLY A 314 7.86 -0.47 -21.27
C GLY A 314 6.75 0.34 -20.60
N TYR A 315 6.21 -0.14 -19.49
CA TYR A 315 5.27 0.66 -18.69
C TYR A 315 5.99 1.81 -17.98
N ASP A 316 5.31 2.95 -17.85
CA ASP A 316 5.80 4.05 -17.01
C ASP A 316 5.69 3.68 -15.53
N PHE A 317 4.58 3.02 -15.16
CA PHE A 317 4.33 2.57 -13.80
C PHE A 317 3.95 1.10 -13.71
N VAL A 318 4.47 0.46 -12.68
CA VAL A 318 4.03 -0.86 -12.21
C VAL A 318 3.45 -0.68 -10.83
N ILE A 319 2.17 -1.03 -10.64
CA ILE A 319 1.46 -0.81 -9.38
C ILE A 319 1.22 -2.17 -8.71
N CYS A 320 1.57 -2.30 -7.44
CA CYS A 320 1.33 -3.52 -6.66
C CYS A 320 1.12 -3.22 -5.17
N ASN A 321 0.86 -4.26 -4.37
CA ASN A 321 0.90 -4.15 -2.91
C ASN A 321 2.28 -4.52 -2.35
N HIS A 322 2.50 -4.19 -1.06
CA HIS A 322 3.77 -4.45 -0.39
C HIS A 322 4.10 -5.95 -0.34
N GLN A 323 3.11 -6.82 -0.17
CA GLN A 323 3.33 -8.28 -0.16
C GLN A 323 3.86 -8.79 -1.49
N LEU A 324 3.30 -8.32 -2.61
CA LEU A 324 3.75 -8.75 -3.94
C LEU A 324 5.15 -8.20 -4.27
N LEU A 325 5.43 -6.95 -3.87
CA LEU A 325 6.77 -6.37 -3.96
C LEU A 325 7.79 -7.23 -3.20
N LEU A 326 7.54 -7.49 -1.92
CA LEU A 326 8.45 -8.26 -1.07
C LEU A 326 8.62 -9.69 -1.57
N ALA A 327 7.56 -10.33 -2.06
CA ALA A 327 7.62 -11.65 -2.67
C ALA A 327 8.51 -11.66 -3.93
N ASP A 328 8.40 -10.64 -4.79
CA ASP A 328 9.25 -10.48 -5.95
C ASP A 328 10.72 -10.28 -5.58
N MET A 329 10.98 -9.42 -4.58
CA MET A 329 12.35 -9.14 -4.13
C MET A 329 13.01 -10.37 -3.49
N LYS A 330 12.25 -11.16 -2.71
CA LYS A 330 12.70 -12.43 -2.14
C LYS A 330 13.06 -13.45 -3.24
N LEU A 331 12.17 -13.64 -4.23
CA LEU A 331 12.44 -14.54 -5.36
C LEU A 331 13.68 -14.13 -6.15
N ARG A 332 13.90 -12.83 -6.33
CA ARG A 332 15.11 -12.31 -6.98
C ARG A 332 16.37 -12.50 -6.14
N ALA A 333 16.27 -12.41 -4.82
CA ALA A 333 17.37 -12.66 -3.91
C ALA A 333 17.75 -14.14 -3.88
N GLU A 334 16.78 -15.03 -3.99
CA GLU A 334 16.95 -16.49 -4.08
C GLU A 334 17.29 -16.99 -5.51
N GLU A 335 17.44 -16.08 -6.49
CA GLU A 335 17.66 -16.41 -7.92
C GLU A 335 16.55 -17.32 -8.51
N SER A 336 15.40 -17.36 -7.87
CA SER A 336 14.26 -18.22 -8.23
C SER A 336 13.33 -17.60 -9.28
N GLY A 337 13.67 -16.43 -9.84
CA GLY A 337 12.92 -15.72 -10.86
C GLY A 337 12.33 -14.40 -10.41
N ALA A 338 11.32 -13.92 -11.13
CA ALA A 338 10.64 -12.67 -10.84
C ALA A 338 9.14 -12.74 -11.16
N VAL A 339 8.34 -12.00 -10.41
CA VAL A 339 6.88 -11.83 -10.63
C VAL A 339 6.58 -10.48 -11.27
N LEU A 340 7.34 -9.46 -10.89
CA LEU A 340 7.24 -8.10 -11.42
C LEU A 340 8.29 -7.84 -12.50
N PRO A 341 8.05 -6.91 -13.45
CA PRO A 341 9.11 -6.45 -14.33
C PRO A 341 10.20 -5.73 -13.53
N PRO A 342 11.40 -5.56 -14.07
CA PRO A 342 12.43 -4.74 -13.44
C PRO A 342 12.01 -3.27 -13.44
N PHE A 343 12.48 -2.51 -12.44
CA PHE A 343 12.12 -1.12 -12.23
C PHE A 343 13.33 -0.27 -11.82
N GLN A 344 13.30 1.04 -12.13
CA GLN A 344 14.43 1.93 -11.90
C GLN A 344 14.32 2.74 -10.60
N ALA A 345 13.13 2.85 -10.05
CA ALA A 345 12.86 3.52 -8.77
C ALA A 345 11.66 2.85 -8.09
N LEU A 346 11.63 2.94 -6.76
CA LEU A 346 10.61 2.36 -5.91
C LEU A 346 9.92 3.45 -5.10
N ILE A 347 8.58 3.46 -5.12
CA ILE A 347 7.76 4.33 -4.26
C ILE A 347 6.89 3.44 -3.39
N LEU A 348 7.06 3.58 -2.09
CA LEU A 348 6.32 2.86 -1.05
C LEU A 348 5.36 3.84 -0.37
N ASP A 349 4.10 3.82 -0.80
CA ASP A 349 3.05 4.62 -0.18
C ASP A 349 2.41 3.85 0.98
N GLU A 350 2.04 4.53 2.04
CA GLU A 350 1.65 3.94 3.33
C GLU A 350 2.73 2.99 3.88
N ALA A 351 3.99 3.45 3.85
CA ALA A 351 5.16 2.63 4.17
C ALA A 351 5.17 2.06 5.60
N HIS A 352 4.39 2.62 6.53
CA HIS A 352 4.17 2.03 7.85
C HIS A 352 3.56 0.62 7.80
N LYS A 353 2.98 0.22 6.65
CA LYS A 353 2.44 -1.13 6.41
C LYS A 353 3.46 -2.12 5.85
N LEU A 354 4.67 -1.67 5.55
CA LEU A 354 5.69 -2.56 5.00
C LEU A 354 6.13 -3.64 5.99
N LEU A 355 6.31 -3.29 7.27
CA LEU A 355 6.68 -4.26 8.30
C LEU A 355 5.62 -5.35 8.53
N PRO A 356 4.33 -5.05 8.68
CA PRO A 356 3.28 -6.06 8.69
C PRO A 356 3.28 -6.98 7.47
N ALA A 357 3.47 -6.42 6.27
CA ALA A 357 3.59 -7.20 5.05
C ALA A 357 4.82 -8.14 5.05
N ALA A 358 5.94 -7.66 5.58
CA ALA A 358 7.15 -8.45 5.74
C ALA A 358 6.96 -9.57 6.77
N ARG A 359 6.38 -9.29 7.93
CA ARG A 359 6.05 -10.31 8.93
C ARG A 359 5.16 -11.43 8.34
N SER A 360 4.19 -11.07 7.52
CA SER A 360 3.32 -12.03 6.82
C SER A 360 4.07 -12.87 5.76
N LEU A 361 4.99 -12.27 5.00
CA LEU A 361 5.70 -12.96 3.92
C LEU A 361 6.85 -13.86 4.39
N TYR A 362 7.64 -13.36 5.35
CA TYR A 362 8.80 -14.08 5.88
C TYR A 362 8.44 -15.00 7.04
N GLY A 363 7.22 -14.86 7.58
CA GLY A 363 6.68 -15.75 8.59
C GLY A 363 6.29 -17.11 8.03
N ALA A 364 6.12 -18.06 8.94
CA ALA A 364 5.61 -19.39 8.67
C ALA A 364 4.38 -19.65 9.54
N GLU A 365 3.41 -20.38 8.99
CA GLU A 365 2.21 -20.79 9.71
C GLU A 365 1.86 -22.23 9.35
N LEU A 366 1.49 -23.03 10.33
CA LEU A 366 0.96 -24.38 10.13
C LEU A 366 -0.39 -24.48 10.86
N SER A 367 -1.47 -24.60 10.09
CA SER A 367 -2.81 -24.79 10.62
C SER A 367 -2.99 -26.21 11.16
N ALA A 368 -3.72 -26.35 12.26
CA ALA A 368 -4.11 -27.63 12.83
C ALA A 368 -4.90 -28.52 11.86
N ASP A 369 -5.66 -27.90 10.94
CA ASP A 369 -6.48 -28.61 9.94
C ASP A 369 -5.74 -28.98 8.65
N ALA A 370 -4.52 -28.44 8.43
CA ALA A 370 -3.77 -28.69 7.21
C ALA A 370 -3.44 -30.17 7.03
N ILE A 371 -2.96 -30.82 8.07
CA ILE A 371 -2.60 -32.24 8.07
C ILE A 371 -3.80 -33.17 8.01
N PRO A 372 -4.85 -33.01 8.83
CA PRO A 372 -6.10 -33.77 8.69
C PRO A 372 -6.72 -33.71 7.30
N SER A 373 -6.70 -32.55 6.66
CA SER A 373 -7.21 -32.37 5.28
C SER A 373 -6.44 -33.24 4.27
N ILE A 374 -5.14 -33.30 4.37
CA ILE A 374 -4.29 -34.14 3.50
C ILE A 374 -4.51 -35.61 3.80
N THR A 375 -4.49 -36.01 5.07
CA THR A 375 -4.63 -37.41 5.47
C THR A 375 -5.99 -37.98 5.08
N LYS A 376 -7.03 -37.14 5.00
CA LYS A 376 -8.33 -37.51 4.47
C LYS A 376 -8.35 -37.66 2.94
N ALA A 377 -7.61 -36.83 2.23
CA ALA A 377 -7.58 -36.80 0.77
C ALA A 377 -6.65 -37.87 0.16
N LEU A 378 -5.60 -38.29 0.87
CA LEU A 378 -4.63 -39.28 0.37
C LEU A 378 -5.26 -40.62 -0.03
N PRO A 379 -6.19 -41.21 0.71
CA PRO A 379 -6.85 -42.44 0.31
C PRO A 379 -7.75 -42.32 -0.94
N GLU A 380 -8.20 -41.11 -1.27
CA GLU A 380 -9.02 -40.82 -2.45
C GLU A 380 -8.23 -40.91 -3.76
N LEU A 381 -6.89 -40.91 -3.70
CA LEU A 381 -6.06 -41.08 -4.86
C LEU A 381 -6.20 -42.48 -5.44
N ASN A 382 -6.45 -42.56 -6.74
CA ASN A 382 -6.42 -43.80 -7.44
C ASN A 382 -4.98 -44.21 -7.72
N PHE A 383 -4.46 -45.16 -6.97
CA PHE A 383 -3.12 -45.72 -7.14
C PHE A 383 -3.08 -46.86 -8.19
N ALA A 384 -4.18 -47.13 -8.92
CA ALA A 384 -4.21 -48.21 -9.91
C ALA A 384 -3.26 -47.87 -11.11
N PRO A 385 -2.48 -48.83 -11.56
CA PRO A 385 -1.58 -48.62 -12.69
C PRO A 385 -2.33 -48.45 -14.01
N LEU A 386 -1.85 -47.61 -14.91
CA LEU A 386 -2.38 -47.47 -16.27
C LEU A 386 -2.15 -48.73 -17.13
N LYS A 387 -1.19 -49.54 -16.78
CA LYS A 387 -0.87 -50.85 -17.44
C LYS A 387 -0.92 -51.95 -16.42
N LYS A 388 -1.57 -53.06 -16.76
CA LYS A 388 -1.78 -54.26 -15.91
C LYS A 388 -0.48 -54.97 -15.44
N THR A 389 0.70 -54.58 -15.92
CA THR A 389 1.97 -55.26 -15.69
C THR A 389 2.76 -54.85 -14.44
N VAL A 390 2.25 -53.86 -13.64
CA VAL A 390 2.97 -53.37 -12.46
C VAL A 390 2.07 -53.41 -11.23
N THR A 391 1.63 -54.61 -10.87
CA THR A 391 0.58 -54.80 -9.83
C THR A 391 1.07 -54.65 -8.39
N ASP A 392 2.34 -54.90 -8.08
CA ASP A 392 2.82 -54.95 -6.68
C ASP A 392 3.45 -53.65 -6.19
N ALA A 393 4.10 -52.89 -7.08
CA ALA A 393 4.77 -51.63 -6.70
C ALA A 393 3.80 -50.55 -6.24
N TRP A 394 2.59 -50.44 -6.87
CA TRP A 394 1.61 -49.45 -6.48
C TRP A 394 0.95 -49.78 -5.15
N LYS A 395 0.67 -51.06 -4.85
CA LYS A 395 0.17 -51.50 -3.57
C LYS A 395 1.11 -51.17 -2.44
N THR A 396 2.42 -51.45 -2.65
CA THR A 396 3.46 -51.09 -1.70
C THR A 396 3.56 -49.59 -1.48
N THR A 397 3.46 -48.78 -2.54
CA THR A 397 3.46 -47.30 -2.44
C THR A 397 2.24 -46.83 -1.67
N ARG A 398 1.05 -47.33 -1.97
CA ARG A 398 -0.18 -47.02 -1.25
C ARG A 398 -0.05 -47.33 0.23
N ASP A 399 0.39 -48.54 0.56
CA ASP A 399 0.51 -49.02 1.95
C ASP A 399 1.52 -48.18 2.74
N ILE A 400 2.65 -47.78 2.11
CA ILE A 400 3.62 -46.89 2.71
C ILE A 400 3.00 -45.49 2.94
N VAL A 401 2.33 -44.90 1.95
CA VAL A 401 1.70 -43.59 2.03
C VAL A 401 0.60 -43.58 3.09
N CYS A 402 -0.29 -44.60 3.16
CA CYS A 402 -1.30 -44.69 4.18
C CYS A 402 -0.74 -44.81 5.60
N ARG A 403 0.30 -45.63 5.79
CA ARG A 403 0.97 -45.76 7.09
C ARG A 403 1.65 -44.46 7.53
N LEU A 404 2.37 -43.77 6.61
CA LEU A 404 2.98 -42.48 6.89
C LEU A 404 1.95 -41.41 7.18
N SER A 405 0.82 -41.39 6.47
CA SER A 405 -0.32 -40.53 6.71
C SER A 405 -0.85 -40.65 8.14
N GLY A 406 -1.02 -41.89 8.64
CA GLY A 406 -1.41 -42.11 10.04
C GLY A 406 -0.37 -41.54 11.04
N LYS A 407 0.90 -41.73 10.79
CA LYS A 407 1.96 -41.16 11.65
C LYS A 407 1.96 -39.61 11.60
N LEU A 408 1.71 -39.02 10.44
CA LEU A 408 1.60 -37.56 10.27
C LEU A 408 0.42 -37.02 11.08
N TYR A 409 -0.71 -37.69 11.04
CA TYR A 409 -1.90 -37.32 11.81
C TYR A 409 -1.67 -37.38 13.32
N GLU A 410 -0.99 -38.43 13.84
CA GLU A 410 -0.67 -38.54 15.26
C GLU A 410 0.32 -37.44 15.71
N ALA A 411 1.32 -37.09 14.87
CA ALA A 411 2.22 -35.98 15.14
C ALA A 411 1.45 -34.64 15.22
N ASN A 412 0.48 -34.42 14.33
CA ASN A 412 -0.40 -33.25 14.37
C ASN A 412 -1.20 -33.14 15.68
N LYS A 413 -1.82 -34.24 16.11
CA LYS A 413 -2.55 -34.30 17.38
C LYS A 413 -1.65 -33.94 18.56
N ARG A 414 -0.43 -34.46 18.59
CA ARG A 414 0.55 -34.16 19.63
C ARG A 414 0.92 -32.68 19.65
N LEU A 415 1.15 -32.06 18.47
CA LEU A 415 1.50 -30.64 18.36
C LEU A 415 0.40 -29.73 18.91
N PHE A 416 -0.86 -30.02 18.58
CA PHE A 416 -1.99 -29.17 18.94
C PHE A 416 -2.74 -29.61 20.21
N SER A 417 -2.27 -30.62 20.93
CA SER A 417 -2.85 -31.00 22.22
C SER A 417 -2.77 -29.88 23.27
N ARG A 418 -3.71 -29.88 24.23
CA ARG A 418 -3.70 -28.88 25.33
C ARG A 418 -2.42 -28.95 26.16
N GLN A 419 -1.88 -30.15 26.38
CA GLN A 419 -0.68 -30.41 27.17
C GLN A 419 0.62 -30.42 26.35
N GLY A 420 0.51 -30.47 25.04
CA GLY A 420 1.63 -30.64 24.12
C GLY A 420 2.33 -29.32 23.76
N ALA A 421 3.58 -29.50 23.33
CA ALA A 421 4.35 -28.51 22.63
C ALA A 421 5.17 -27.48 23.46
N GLY A 422 5.50 -27.77 24.69
CA GLY A 422 6.62 -27.07 25.37
C GLY A 422 7.98 -27.41 24.75
N ALA A 423 8.83 -28.05 25.53
CA ALA A 423 10.21 -28.43 25.11
C ALA A 423 10.25 -29.41 23.90
N GLU A 424 9.18 -30.15 23.66
CA GLU A 424 9.11 -31.15 22.57
C GLU A 424 8.65 -30.59 21.22
N CYS A 425 8.27 -29.30 21.16
CA CYS A 425 7.71 -28.68 19.94
C CYS A 425 8.64 -28.84 18.74
N ASP A 426 9.93 -28.60 18.92
CA ASP A 426 10.94 -28.71 17.85
C ASP A 426 11.08 -30.13 17.33
N GLU A 427 10.99 -31.13 18.21
CA GLU A 427 11.05 -32.55 17.81
C GLU A 427 9.80 -32.94 17.02
N VAL A 428 8.62 -32.55 17.48
CA VAL A 428 7.35 -32.85 16.79
C VAL A 428 7.32 -32.20 15.42
N LEU A 429 7.73 -30.95 15.29
CA LEU A 429 7.80 -30.23 14.00
C LEU A 429 8.80 -30.91 13.05
N ARG A 430 9.98 -31.33 13.54
CA ARG A 430 10.95 -32.10 12.74
C ARG A 430 10.36 -33.43 12.27
N ASN A 431 9.60 -34.12 13.10
CA ASN A 431 8.91 -35.33 12.72
C ASN A 431 7.85 -35.07 11.64
N ILE A 432 7.04 -34.02 11.76
CA ILE A 432 6.04 -33.62 10.75
C ILE A 432 6.76 -33.36 9.42
N ARG A 433 7.86 -32.57 9.41
CA ARG A 433 8.66 -32.32 8.21
C ARG A 433 9.12 -33.62 7.57
N ASN A 434 9.81 -34.48 8.32
CA ASN A 434 10.39 -35.70 7.79
C ASN A 434 9.33 -36.66 7.21
N ILE A 435 8.16 -36.77 7.86
CA ILE A 435 7.09 -37.62 7.38
C ILE A 435 6.46 -37.02 6.12
N ALA A 436 6.23 -35.70 6.09
CA ALA A 436 5.70 -35.01 4.91
C ALA A 436 6.64 -35.16 3.70
N ASP A 437 7.95 -35.02 3.89
CA ASP A 437 8.96 -35.22 2.85
C ASP A 437 8.96 -36.67 2.33
N LEU A 438 8.83 -37.66 3.20
CA LEU A 438 8.74 -39.06 2.81
C LEU A 438 7.47 -39.34 1.98
N ILE A 439 6.32 -38.83 2.39
CA ILE A 439 5.08 -38.97 1.62
C ILE A 439 5.24 -38.27 0.27
N HIS A 440 5.75 -37.03 0.26
CA HIS A 440 6.01 -36.29 -0.97
C HIS A 440 6.92 -37.07 -1.92
N LYS A 441 8.02 -37.67 -1.43
CA LYS A 441 8.94 -38.48 -2.22
C LYS A 441 8.25 -39.69 -2.85
N HIS A 442 7.48 -40.45 -2.07
CA HIS A 442 6.74 -41.61 -2.59
C HIS A 442 5.69 -41.25 -3.62
N LEU A 443 4.92 -40.16 -3.38
CA LEU A 443 3.94 -39.66 -4.34
C LEU A 443 4.59 -39.13 -5.63
N SER A 444 5.71 -38.43 -5.53
CA SER A 444 6.43 -37.90 -6.70
C SER A 444 6.98 -39.03 -7.58
N ALA A 445 7.44 -40.11 -7.01
CA ALA A 445 7.97 -41.25 -7.75
C ALA A 445 6.90 -42.05 -8.49
N SER A 446 5.61 -41.89 -8.19
CA SER A 446 4.48 -42.61 -8.78
C SER A 446 3.99 -41.95 -10.07
N HIS A 447 4.84 -41.79 -11.09
CA HIS A 447 4.51 -41.07 -12.33
C HIS A 447 3.43 -41.71 -13.20
N GLU A 448 3.20 -43.02 -13.09
CA GLU A 448 2.35 -43.78 -14.01
C GLU A 448 0.90 -43.93 -13.55
N PHE A 449 0.53 -43.37 -12.39
CA PHE A 449 -0.74 -43.73 -11.71
C PHE A 449 -1.86 -42.69 -11.78
N SER A 450 -1.69 -41.60 -12.50
CA SER A 450 -2.71 -40.54 -12.47
C SER A 450 -3.02 -39.99 -13.85
N VAL A 451 -4.29 -39.95 -14.20
CA VAL A 451 -4.82 -39.31 -15.40
C VAL A 451 -5.95 -38.36 -15.01
N GLY A 452 -5.94 -37.15 -15.54
CA GLY A 452 -7.06 -36.21 -15.39
C GLY A 452 -7.25 -35.68 -13.97
N ARG A 453 -8.38 -36.03 -13.33
CA ARG A 453 -8.74 -35.54 -11.97
C ARG A 453 -7.75 -36.00 -10.91
N ASP A 454 -7.28 -37.23 -10.99
CA ASP A 454 -6.35 -37.81 -10.02
C ASP A 454 -4.96 -37.15 -10.14
N GLU A 455 -4.53 -36.80 -11.35
CA GLU A 455 -3.27 -36.06 -11.56
C GLU A 455 -3.28 -34.68 -10.89
N ARG A 456 -4.42 -34.00 -10.97
CA ARG A 456 -4.58 -32.69 -10.29
C ARG A 456 -4.64 -32.85 -8.77
N LEU A 457 -5.36 -33.85 -8.26
CA LEU A 457 -5.41 -34.15 -6.83
C LEU A 457 -4.00 -34.47 -6.31
N LYS A 458 -3.26 -35.29 -7.02
CA LYS A 458 -1.85 -35.61 -6.71
C LYS A 458 -1.00 -34.34 -6.68
N HIS A 459 -1.12 -33.47 -7.69
CA HIS A 459 -0.38 -32.20 -7.73
C HIS A 459 -0.69 -31.32 -6.52
N ASN A 460 -1.96 -31.20 -6.15
CA ASN A 460 -2.38 -30.44 -4.97
C ASN A 460 -1.81 -31.00 -3.68
N LEU A 461 -1.86 -32.34 -3.51
CA LEU A 461 -1.32 -33.01 -2.34
C LEU A 461 0.20 -32.87 -2.23
N LEU A 462 0.94 -32.98 -3.35
CA LEU A 462 2.38 -32.72 -3.38
C LEU A 462 2.71 -31.30 -2.96
N TRP A 463 1.93 -30.32 -3.41
CA TRP A 463 2.09 -28.93 -3.01
C TRP A 463 1.82 -28.73 -1.52
N ASP A 464 0.73 -29.32 -0.98
CA ASP A 464 0.38 -29.22 0.43
C ASP A 464 1.45 -29.86 1.33
N LEU A 465 1.93 -31.03 0.95
CA LEU A 465 3.00 -31.72 1.66
C LEU A 465 4.31 -30.89 1.65
N HIS A 466 4.65 -30.29 0.50
CA HIS A 466 5.78 -29.38 0.41
C HIS A 466 5.59 -28.15 1.32
N TYR A 467 4.41 -27.54 1.32
CA TYR A 467 4.12 -26.41 2.18
C TYR A 467 4.19 -26.79 3.68
N ILE A 468 3.62 -27.92 4.08
CA ILE A 468 3.70 -28.42 5.46
C ILE A 468 5.15 -28.68 5.85
N SER A 469 5.91 -29.37 4.99
CA SER A 469 7.33 -29.63 5.23
C SER A 469 8.12 -28.33 5.41
N LYS A 470 7.92 -27.37 4.53
CA LYS A 470 8.57 -26.06 4.59
C LYS A 470 8.21 -25.31 5.87
N ALA A 471 6.91 -25.18 6.19
CA ALA A 471 6.44 -24.50 7.39
C ALA A 471 6.96 -25.18 8.66
N ALA A 472 6.90 -26.51 8.74
CA ALA A 472 7.42 -27.27 9.87
C ALA A 472 8.94 -27.11 10.00
N ASN A 473 9.67 -27.08 8.88
CA ASN A 473 11.11 -26.82 8.88
C ASN A 473 11.46 -25.42 9.40
N GLU A 474 10.76 -24.38 8.94
CA GLU A 474 10.99 -23.01 9.40
C GLU A 474 10.63 -22.86 10.89
N LEU A 475 9.54 -23.47 11.33
CA LEU A 475 9.04 -23.39 12.71
C LEU A 475 9.81 -24.30 13.69
N CYS A 476 10.59 -25.30 13.27
CA CYS A 476 11.27 -26.20 14.19
C CYS A 476 12.54 -25.62 14.86
N PHE A 477 12.95 -24.41 14.48
CA PHE A 477 14.13 -23.75 15.02
C PHE A 477 13.75 -22.59 15.94
N SER A 478 13.55 -22.87 17.24
CA SER A 478 13.20 -21.86 18.24
C SER A 478 14.29 -20.80 18.52
N ASP A 479 15.51 -21.09 18.16
CA ASP A 479 16.64 -20.18 18.26
C ASP A 479 16.63 -19.07 17.22
N VAL A 480 16.03 -19.31 16.02
CA VAL A 480 15.95 -18.35 14.93
C VAL A 480 14.53 -17.82 14.65
N MET A 481 13.50 -18.43 15.25
CA MET A 481 12.11 -18.03 15.05
C MET A 481 11.45 -17.61 16.36
N ILE A 482 10.68 -16.53 16.33
CA ILE A 482 9.71 -16.17 17.36
C ILE A 482 8.43 -16.92 17.05
N ARG A 483 7.93 -17.75 17.95
CA ARG A 483 6.78 -18.65 17.70
C ARG A 483 5.67 -18.44 18.71
N TRP A 484 4.44 -18.65 18.27
CA TRP A 484 3.25 -18.64 19.12
C TRP A 484 2.18 -19.57 18.57
N PHE A 485 1.28 -20.02 19.46
CA PHE A 485 0.07 -20.70 19.06
C PHE A 485 -1.07 -19.71 18.88
N ILE A 486 -1.80 -19.84 17.77
CA ILE A 486 -3.08 -19.17 17.57
C ILE A 486 -4.14 -20.05 18.21
N THR A 487 -4.98 -19.45 19.07
CA THR A 487 -6.04 -20.16 19.82
C THR A 487 -7.39 -19.52 19.52
N GLU A 488 -8.41 -20.36 19.27
CA GLU A 488 -9.80 -19.97 19.14
C GLU A 488 -10.64 -20.84 20.07
N ASN A 489 -11.52 -20.26 20.89
CA ASN A 489 -12.35 -20.98 21.87
C ASN A 489 -11.54 -21.97 22.75
N ASP A 490 -10.38 -21.55 23.22
CA ASP A 490 -9.42 -22.35 24.01
C ASP A 490 -8.81 -23.56 23.27
N GLU A 491 -8.97 -23.66 21.97
CA GLU A 491 -8.31 -24.67 21.15
C GLU A 491 -7.17 -24.04 20.30
N LYS A 492 -6.06 -24.76 20.20
CA LYS A 492 -4.94 -24.35 19.34
C LYS A 492 -5.31 -24.65 17.89
N THR A 493 -5.48 -23.60 17.08
CA THR A 493 -5.88 -23.70 15.68
C THR A 493 -4.73 -23.61 14.69
N ALA A 494 -3.63 -22.96 15.07
CA ALA A 494 -2.42 -22.92 14.28
C ALA A 494 -1.17 -22.65 15.16
N ILE A 495 0.00 -22.98 14.64
CA ILE A 495 1.28 -22.46 15.13
C ILE A 495 1.85 -21.54 14.07
N ALA A 496 2.25 -20.35 14.49
CA ALA A 496 2.84 -19.34 13.63
C ALA A 496 4.21 -18.90 14.16
N GLY A 497 5.02 -18.32 13.30
CA GLY A 497 6.30 -17.77 13.70
C GLY A 497 6.85 -16.76 12.68
N ILE A 498 7.71 -15.87 13.16
CA ILE A 498 8.47 -14.95 12.32
C ILE A 498 9.97 -15.08 12.62
N PRO A 499 10.83 -14.84 11.61
CA PRO A 499 12.27 -14.88 11.84
C PRO A 499 12.72 -13.72 12.75
N LYS A 500 13.63 -14.00 13.66
CA LYS A 500 14.23 -12.99 14.55
C LYS A 500 15.09 -11.98 13.78
N ASP A 501 15.68 -12.41 12.68
CA ASP A 501 16.51 -11.62 11.75
C ASP A 501 15.72 -10.99 10.60
N LEU A 502 14.41 -10.65 10.83
CA LEU A 502 13.54 -10.09 9.79
C LEU A 502 14.10 -8.80 9.18
N CYS A 503 14.67 -7.93 10.02
CA CYS A 503 15.22 -6.65 9.57
C CYS A 503 16.44 -6.84 8.66
N GLU A 504 17.30 -7.81 8.99
CA GLU A 504 18.47 -8.19 8.18
C GLU A 504 18.07 -8.79 6.84
N ARG A 505 17.02 -9.62 6.81
CA ARG A 505 16.43 -10.16 5.57
C ARG A 505 15.86 -9.06 4.70
N LEU A 506 15.10 -8.14 5.27
CA LEU A 506 14.61 -6.96 4.53
C LEU A 506 15.76 -6.13 3.95
N CYS A 507 16.80 -5.92 4.75
CA CYS A 507 18.00 -5.23 4.29
C CYS A 507 18.67 -5.95 3.10
N ALA A 508 18.83 -7.27 3.19
CA ALA A 508 19.46 -8.07 2.16
C ALA A 508 18.65 -8.11 0.86
N ASP A 509 17.35 -8.35 0.96
CA ASP A 509 16.49 -8.59 -0.19
C ASP A 509 16.08 -7.29 -0.89
N LEU A 510 15.82 -6.21 -0.16
CA LEU A 510 15.29 -4.98 -0.69
C LEU A 510 16.32 -3.84 -0.79
N TRP A 511 16.98 -3.50 0.34
CA TRP A 511 17.76 -2.27 0.41
C TRP A 511 19.18 -2.37 -0.13
N LYS A 512 19.86 -3.50 0.04
CA LYS A 512 21.25 -3.69 -0.45
C LYS A 512 21.38 -3.62 -1.97
N ARG A 513 20.28 -3.69 -2.71
CA ARG A 513 20.28 -3.53 -4.17
C ARG A 513 20.55 -2.10 -4.61
N GLY A 514 20.44 -1.12 -3.72
CA GLY A 514 20.72 0.29 -4.02
C GLY A 514 19.72 0.93 -4.99
N ILE A 515 18.53 0.35 -5.13
CA ILE A 515 17.44 0.94 -5.91
C ILE A 515 16.98 2.20 -5.17
N PRO A 516 16.97 3.37 -5.83
CA PRO A 516 16.47 4.59 -5.19
C PRO A 516 15.01 4.41 -4.82
N ALA A 517 14.66 4.81 -3.60
CA ALA A 517 13.33 4.60 -3.07
C ALA A 517 12.79 5.82 -2.34
N MET A 518 11.46 5.94 -2.30
CA MET A 518 10.74 6.82 -1.41
C MET A 518 9.82 5.97 -0.52
N LEU A 519 9.94 6.15 0.78
CA LEU A 519 8.99 5.63 1.77
C LEU A 519 8.18 6.81 2.27
N THR A 520 6.87 6.79 2.03
CA THR A 520 6.00 7.88 2.47
C THR A 520 4.77 7.37 3.21
N SER A 521 4.35 8.14 4.20
CA SER A 521 3.09 7.97 4.93
C SER A 521 2.78 9.25 5.71
N GLY A 522 1.56 9.39 6.20
CA GLY A 522 1.21 10.46 7.15
C GLY A 522 1.85 10.31 8.52
N THR A 523 2.41 9.14 8.82
CA THR A 523 2.90 8.78 10.16
C THR A 523 4.07 7.80 10.05
N LEU A 524 5.28 8.33 9.97
CA LEU A 524 6.53 7.53 9.91
C LEU A 524 7.46 7.83 11.09
N SER A 525 7.28 8.98 11.72
CA SER A 525 8.16 9.48 12.76
C SER A 525 7.39 9.91 14.02
N VAL A 526 8.09 9.99 15.11
CA VAL A 526 7.63 10.63 16.35
C VAL A 526 8.45 11.87 16.58
N GLY A 527 7.83 13.05 16.48
CA GLY A 527 8.54 14.32 16.60
C GLY A 527 9.67 14.52 15.57
N GLY A 528 9.58 13.90 14.39
CA GLY A 528 10.62 13.95 13.35
C GLY A 528 11.72 12.89 13.49
N ASP A 529 11.66 12.02 14.51
CA ASP A 529 12.62 10.93 14.68
C ASP A 529 12.14 9.66 13.96
N PHE A 530 12.91 9.19 12.98
CA PHE A 530 12.68 7.98 12.18
C PHE A 530 13.41 6.74 12.71
N THR A 531 14.05 6.81 13.86
CA THR A 531 14.92 5.75 14.38
C THR A 531 14.20 4.41 14.52
N ALA A 532 13.00 4.39 15.10
CA ALA A 532 12.18 3.18 15.23
C ALA A 532 11.84 2.55 13.87
N LEU A 533 11.46 3.36 12.89
CA LEU A 533 11.18 2.91 11.53
C LEU A 533 12.43 2.33 10.85
N LYS A 534 13.57 3.00 10.97
CA LYS A 534 14.84 2.54 10.38
C LYS A 534 15.27 1.19 10.96
N GLN A 535 15.14 1.03 12.26
CA GLN A 535 15.43 -0.24 12.92
C GLN A 535 14.50 -1.36 12.45
N SER A 536 13.20 -1.12 12.47
CA SER A 536 12.20 -2.13 12.12
C SER A 536 12.25 -2.57 10.65
N LEU A 537 12.70 -1.71 9.75
CA LEU A 537 12.81 -1.99 8.31
C LEU A 537 14.23 -2.37 7.84
N GLY A 538 15.20 -2.49 8.74
CA GLY A 538 16.59 -2.84 8.38
C GLY A 538 17.34 -1.73 7.61
N LEU A 539 16.94 -0.46 7.78
CA LEU A 539 17.53 0.71 7.14
C LEU A 539 18.74 1.29 7.90
N THR A 540 19.19 0.63 8.96
CA THR A 540 20.33 1.08 9.78
C THR A 540 21.69 0.76 9.17
N ASN A 541 21.74 0.06 8.04
CA ASN A 541 22.98 -0.29 7.38
C ASN A 541 23.66 0.96 6.78
N LYS A 542 24.92 1.21 7.14
CA LYS A 542 25.69 2.40 6.73
C LYS A 542 25.88 2.55 5.20
N ASN A 543 25.69 1.49 4.43
CA ASN A 543 25.77 1.53 2.97
C ASN A 543 24.50 2.04 2.30
N ILE A 544 23.40 2.19 3.03
CA ILE A 544 22.15 2.74 2.54
C ILE A 544 22.22 4.26 2.71
N ARG A 545 22.10 4.98 1.59
CA ARG A 545 22.05 6.45 1.60
C ARG A 545 20.65 6.90 1.92
N LEU A 546 20.43 7.44 3.12
CA LEU A 546 19.13 7.89 3.60
C LEU A 546 19.04 9.42 3.58
N GLU A 547 17.85 9.90 3.26
CA GLU A 547 17.39 11.26 3.54
C GLU A 547 16.08 11.18 4.34
N GLU A 548 15.93 12.06 5.31
CA GLU A 548 14.79 12.09 6.23
C GLU A 548 14.14 13.48 6.14
N VAL A 549 12.86 13.54 5.82
CA VAL A 549 12.11 14.79 5.71
C VAL A 549 10.74 14.67 6.38
N THR A 550 10.31 15.78 6.96
CA THR A 550 8.99 15.90 7.56
C THR A 550 8.32 17.15 7.01
N HIS A 551 7.09 17.00 6.52
CA HIS A 551 6.31 18.08 5.97
C HIS A 551 5.20 18.53 6.90
N SER A 552 4.91 19.81 6.90
CA SER A 552 3.78 20.36 7.64
C SER A 552 2.46 20.00 6.98
N SER A 553 1.42 19.87 7.82
CA SER A 553 0.07 19.62 7.35
C SER A 553 -0.51 20.87 6.68
N PRO A 554 -1.31 20.72 5.61
CA PRO A 554 -2.04 21.83 5.03
C PRO A 554 -3.21 22.31 5.90
N PHE A 555 -3.56 21.55 6.95
CA PHE A 555 -4.73 21.82 7.80
C PHE A 555 -4.38 22.81 8.92
N ASN A 556 -5.26 23.79 9.15
CA ASN A 556 -5.14 24.72 10.27
C ASN A 556 -5.72 24.11 11.56
N TYR A 557 -4.97 23.22 12.20
CA TYR A 557 -5.42 22.55 13.42
C TYR A 557 -5.65 23.52 14.61
N ARG A 558 -4.99 24.68 14.65
CA ARG A 558 -5.20 25.67 15.73
C ARG A 558 -6.62 26.22 15.76
N GLU A 559 -7.21 26.39 14.59
CA GLU A 559 -8.59 26.90 14.45
C GLU A 559 -9.60 25.76 14.32
N ASN A 560 -9.27 24.75 13.52
CA ASN A 560 -10.20 23.72 13.09
C ASN A 560 -10.25 22.50 14.00
N CYS A 561 -9.35 22.39 15.01
CA CYS A 561 -9.29 21.27 15.92
C CYS A 561 -9.42 21.69 17.39
N LEU A 562 -10.21 20.92 18.14
CA LEU A 562 -10.22 20.95 19.59
C LEU A 562 -9.87 19.54 20.10
N LEU A 563 -8.75 19.41 20.83
CA LEU A 563 -8.35 18.18 21.47
C LEU A 563 -8.95 18.13 22.88
N TYR A 564 -9.86 17.18 23.09
CA TYR A 564 -10.46 16.93 24.39
C TYR A 564 -9.72 15.78 25.09
N LEU A 565 -9.13 16.04 26.26
CA LEU A 565 -8.50 15.04 27.09
C LEU A 565 -9.34 14.79 28.35
N SER A 566 -9.98 13.62 28.43
CA SER A 566 -10.87 13.32 29.55
C SER A 566 -10.10 13.15 30.86
N GLU A 567 -10.59 13.79 31.91
CA GLU A 567 -10.14 13.64 33.30
C GLU A 567 -11.17 12.87 34.16
N ASN A 568 -12.38 12.63 33.61
CA ASN A 568 -13.51 12.03 34.32
C ASN A 568 -13.56 10.50 34.20
N VAL A 569 -12.90 9.93 33.18
CA VAL A 569 -12.88 8.49 32.93
C VAL A 569 -11.74 7.88 33.75
N PRO A 570 -12.01 7.00 34.71
CA PRO A 570 -10.95 6.39 35.53
C PRO A 570 -10.08 5.42 34.71
N ASP A 571 -9.00 4.91 35.33
CA ASP A 571 -8.15 3.89 34.69
C ASP A 571 -9.01 2.68 34.22
N TYR A 572 -8.68 2.14 33.07
CA TYR A 572 -9.42 1.05 32.44
C TYR A 572 -9.51 -0.24 33.27
N ARG A 573 -8.69 -0.37 34.32
CA ARG A 573 -8.71 -1.49 35.28
C ARG A 573 -9.72 -1.26 36.40
N ALA A 574 -10.19 -0.04 36.60
CA ALA A 574 -11.12 0.30 37.67
C ALA A 574 -12.52 -0.26 37.39
N SER A 575 -13.22 -0.72 38.42
CA SER A 575 -14.57 -1.28 38.35
C SER A 575 -15.63 -0.31 37.75
N GLY A 576 -15.42 1.01 37.92
CA GLY A 576 -16.27 2.07 37.40
C GLY A 576 -15.97 2.53 35.98
N TYR A 577 -14.96 1.96 35.31
CA TYR A 577 -14.48 2.41 33.98
C TYR A 577 -15.58 2.47 32.92
N ILE A 578 -16.22 1.33 32.63
CA ILE A 578 -17.23 1.22 31.54
C ILE A 578 -18.43 2.17 31.75
N PRO A 579 -19.03 2.26 32.93
CA PRO A 579 -20.10 3.24 33.19
C PRO A 579 -19.66 4.69 32.92
N LYS A 580 -18.54 5.11 33.46
CA LYS A 580 -18.01 6.48 33.31
C LYS A 580 -17.60 6.79 31.89
N LEU A 581 -16.99 5.83 31.20
CA LEU A 581 -16.68 5.94 29.78
C LEU A 581 -17.95 6.13 28.94
N ALA A 582 -19.02 5.40 29.21
CA ALA A 582 -20.27 5.55 28.52
C ALA A 582 -20.92 6.91 28.81
N ASP A 583 -20.85 7.43 30.06
CA ASP A 583 -21.34 8.74 30.43
C ASP A 583 -20.61 9.85 29.66
N GLU A 584 -19.28 9.74 29.55
CA GLU A 584 -18.43 10.70 28.84
C GLU A 584 -18.71 10.71 27.31
N ILE A 585 -18.76 9.52 26.71
CA ILE A 585 -19.06 9.37 25.28
C ILE A 585 -20.48 9.89 24.96
N GLU A 586 -21.47 9.63 25.82
CA GLU A 586 -22.83 10.15 25.67
C GLU A 586 -22.84 11.69 25.64
N SER A 587 -22.10 12.32 26.55
CA SER A 587 -21.98 13.78 26.60
C SER A 587 -21.34 14.36 25.34
N LEU A 588 -20.28 13.72 24.85
CA LEU A 588 -19.60 14.11 23.62
C LEU A 588 -20.51 13.94 22.39
N ILE A 589 -21.24 12.83 22.26
CA ILE A 589 -22.18 12.59 21.16
C ILE A 589 -23.31 13.64 21.18
N LYS A 590 -23.83 14.00 22.35
CA LYS A 590 -24.85 15.03 22.48
C LYS A 590 -24.31 16.41 22.05
N ALA A 591 -23.09 16.75 22.44
CA ALA A 591 -22.45 18.00 22.04
C ALA A 591 -22.25 18.11 20.53
N SER A 592 -21.94 17.00 19.86
CA SER A 592 -21.72 16.92 18.41
C SER A 592 -22.97 16.59 17.59
N ASN A 593 -24.13 16.47 18.18
CA ASN A 593 -25.37 16.05 17.52
C ASN A 593 -25.26 14.75 16.71
N GLY A 594 -24.55 13.77 17.22
CA GLY A 594 -24.11 12.60 16.45
C GLY A 594 -22.77 12.87 15.77
N HIS A 595 -22.71 12.80 14.43
CA HIS A 595 -21.54 13.11 13.59
C HIS A 595 -20.23 12.54 14.13
N ALA A 596 -20.26 11.32 14.68
CA ALA A 596 -19.18 10.77 15.50
C ALA A 596 -18.61 9.45 14.98
N ALA A 597 -17.30 9.25 15.16
CA ALA A 597 -16.68 7.95 15.10
C ALA A 597 -15.98 7.64 16.43
N ILE A 598 -16.26 6.46 17.00
CA ILE A 598 -15.74 6.02 18.29
C ILE A 598 -14.80 4.83 18.07
N LEU A 599 -13.52 5.04 18.36
CA LEU A 599 -12.44 4.11 18.09
C LEU A 599 -12.06 3.30 19.35
N PHE A 600 -12.31 2.01 19.29
CA PHE A 600 -11.99 1.07 20.38
C PHE A 600 -10.74 0.26 20.08
N THR A 601 -10.04 -0.15 21.12
CA THR A 601 -8.92 -1.10 21.07
C THR A 601 -9.36 -2.55 21.32
N SER A 602 -10.65 -2.78 21.67
CA SER A 602 -11.19 -4.10 22.01
C SER A 602 -12.66 -4.22 21.59
N TYR A 603 -13.01 -5.28 20.85
CA TYR A 603 -14.38 -5.60 20.48
C TYR A 603 -15.29 -5.82 21.70
N LYS A 604 -14.75 -6.41 22.78
CA LYS A 604 -15.50 -6.63 24.01
C LYS A 604 -15.97 -5.31 24.64
N SER A 605 -15.06 -4.35 24.80
CA SER A 605 -15.42 -3.03 25.34
C SER A 605 -16.34 -2.27 24.38
N MET A 606 -16.12 -2.35 23.08
CA MET A 606 -16.99 -1.75 22.06
C MET A 606 -18.43 -2.22 22.21
N ARG A 607 -18.66 -3.54 22.22
CA ARG A 607 -20.02 -4.12 22.33
C ARG A 607 -20.71 -3.75 23.64
N VAL A 608 -20.00 -3.70 24.76
CA VAL A 608 -20.56 -3.34 26.06
C VAL A 608 -20.95 -1.85 26.11
N VAL A 609 -20.06 -0.96 25.65
CA VAL A 609 -20.34 0.50 25.61
C VAL A 609 -21.46 0.81 24.62
N HIS A 610 -21.38 0.26 23.41
CA HIS A 610 -22.42 0.43 22.40
C HIS A 610 -23.81 0.00 22.92
N GLY A 611 -23.91 -1.21 23.52
CA GLY A 611 -25.17 -1.69 24.10
C GLY A 611 -25.71 -0.81 25.25
N ARG A 612 -24.86 -0.11 26.01
CA ARG A 612 -25.28 0.87 27.02
C ARG A 612 -25.80 2.16 26.38
N LEU A 613 -25.06 2.71 25.41
CA LEU A 613 -25.43 3.94 24.71
C LEU A 613 -26.74 3.77 23.94
N LYS A 614 -26.94 2.63 23.27
CA LYS A 614 -28.18 2.33 22.52
C LYS A 614 -29.41 2.33 23.42
N ARG A 615 -29.28 1.85 24.67
CA ARG A 615 -30.37 1.88 25.67
C ARG A 615 -30.67 3.26 26.21
N ARG A 616 -29.64 4.12 26.32
CA ARG A 616 -29.77 5.48 26.86
C ARG A 616 -30.18 6.50 25.81
N MET A 617 -29.82 6.25 24.56
CA MET A 617 -30.05 7.11 23.40
C MET A 617 -30.81 6.33 22.32
N PRO A 618 -32.11 6.00 22.53
CA PRO A 618 -32.84 5.13 21.60
C PRO A 618 -33.05 5.74 20.21
N GLY A 619 -32.87 7.06 20.05
CA GLY A 619 -32.92 7.78 18.75
C GLY A 619 -31.56 7.86 18.04
N MET A 620 -30.49 7.35 18.61
CA MET A 620 -29.15 7.38 18.01
C MET A 620 -29.10 6.51 16.75
N LYS A 621 -28.65 7.08 15.63
CA LYS A 621 -28.35 6.33 14.42
C LYS A 621 -26.98 5.67 14.58
N ASP A 622 -26.96 4.41 14.95
CA ASP A 622 -25.74 3.67 15.28
C ASP A 622 -25.30 2.72 14.18
N PHE A 623 -24.01 2.71 13.89
CA PHE A 623 -23.36 1.86 12.91
C PHE A 623 -22.16 1.16 13.55
N VAL A 624 -22.09 -0.15 13.40
CA VAL A 624 -21.01 -0.97 13.98
C VAL A 624 -20.16 -1.56 12.87
N LEU A 625 -18.88 -1.20 12.83
CA LEU A 625 -17.93 -1.69 11.87
C LEU A 625 -17.17 -2.89 12.45
N GLU A 626 -17.58 -4.08 12.01
CA GLU A 626 -16.92 -5.34 12.31
C GLU A 626 -16.25 -5.93 11.05
N ARG A 627 -15.43 -6.98 11.21
CA ARG A 627 -14.81 -7.66 10.07
C ARG A 627 -15.88 -8.17 9.08
N GLY A 628 -15.78 -7.75 7.82
CA GLY A 628 -16.70 -8.14 6.75
C GLY A 628 -17.92 -7.24 6.56
N THR A 629 -18.07 -6.16 7.33
CA THR A 629 -19.21 -5.20 7.23
C THR A 629 -18.82 -3.88 6.59
N SER A 630 -18.22 -3.90 5.40
CA SER A 630 -17.85 -2.66 4.66
C SER A 630 -19.05 -1.75 4.38
N SER A 631 -20.26 -2.31 4.24
CA SER A 631 -21.49 -1.55 4.05
C SER A 631 -21.86 -0.61 5.21
N ALA A 632 -21.35 -0.86 6.42
CA ALA A 632 -21.60 0.00 7.57
C ALA A 632 -21.03 1.43 7.40
N ILE A 633 -19.88 1.56 6.72
CA ILE A 633 -19.28 2.87 6.41
C ILE A 633 -20.16 3.64 5.42
N GLU A 634 -20.66 2.99 4.38
CA GLU A 634 -21.51 3.62 3.37
C GLU A 634 -22.84 4.07 3.98
N GLN A 635 -23.43 3.23 4.84
CA GLN A 635 -24.64 3.57 5.58
C GLN A 635 -24.41 4.74 6.56
N TYR A 636 -23.26 4.76 7.25
CA TYR A 636 -22.87 5.86 8.12
C TYR A 636 -22.76 7.17 7.33
N LYS A 637 -22.07 7.17 6.20
CA LYS A 637 -21.97 8.33 5.32
C LYS A 637 -23.32 8.84 4.85
N ALA A 638 -24.23 7.94 4.48
CA ALA A 638 -25.56 8.27 4.02
C ALA A 638 -26.47 8.79 5.14
N SER A 639 -26.16 8.53 6.41
CA SER A 639 -27.00 8.91 7.55
C SER A 639 -26.98 10.40 7.88
N GLY A 640 -25.93 11.12 7.48
CA GLY A 640 -25.70 12.54 7.77
C GLY A 640 -25.15 12.81 9.17
N ASN A 641 -25.77 12.29 10.22
CA ASN A 641 -25.42 12.53 11.63
C ASN A 641 -25.35 11.26 12.49
N GLY A 642 -24.87 10.16 11.94
CA GLY A 642 -24.75 8.88 12.65
C GLY A 642 -23.60 8.82 13.63
N VAL A 643 -23.54 7.72 14.40
CA VAL A 643 -22.43 7.37 15.29
C VAL A 643 -21.83 6.03 14.84
N LEU A 644 -20.57 6.06 14.41
CA LEU A 644 -19.84 4.89 13.96
C LEU A 644 -19.02 4.31 15.09
N PHE A 645 -19.18 3.03 15.39
CA PHE A 645 -18.36 2.28 16.34
C PHE A 645 -17.38 1.41 15.58
N ALA A 646 -16.07 1.60 15.78
CA ALA A 646 -15.02 0.86 15.07
C ALA A 646 -13.95 0.31 16.04
N CYS A 647 -13.36 -0.84 15.71
CA CYS A 647 -12.34 -1.47 16.53
C CYS A 647 -11.16 -1.98 15.70
N GLY A 648 -9.94 -1.87 16.25
CA GLY A 648 -8.72 -2.44 15.68
C GLY A 648 -8.35 -1.85 14.33
N SER A 649 -8.05 -2.70 13.34
CA SER A 649 -7.65 -2.30 11.98
C SER A 649 -8.72 -1.49 11.23
N MET A 650 -9.96 -1.47 11.70
CA MET A 650 -11.02 -0.68 11.11
C MET A 650 -10.80 0.84 11.26
N TRP A 651 -9.91 1.28 12.14
CA TRP A 651 -9.52 2.70 12.25
C TRP A 651 -8.95 3.25 10.93
N GLU A 652 -8.35 2.39 10.11
CA GLU A 652 -7.66 2.80 8.88
C GLU A 652 -8.61 3.01 7.69
N GLY A 653 -9.78 2.36 7.71
CA GLY A 653 -10.77 2.43 6.63
C GLY A 653 -11.72 3.61 6.69
N ILE A 654 -11.68 4.43 7.76
CA ILE A 654 -12.59 5.55 7.94
C ILE A 654 -12.08 6.75 7.13
N ASP A 655 -12.83 7.12 6.10
CA ASP A 655 -12.59 8.28 5.26
C ASP A 655 -13.91 9.02 5.04
N CYS A 656 -14.13 10.04 5.84
CA CYS A 656 -15.39 10.80 5.89
C CYS A 656 -15.07 12.30 5.91
N PRO A 657 -15.07 12.98 4.76
CA PRO A 657 -14.86 14.42 4.69
C PRO A 657 -16.09 15.21 5.15
N GLY A 658 -15.85 16.41 5.62
CA GLY A 658 -16.88 17.36 6.01
C GLY A 658 -17.57 16.99 7.33
N ASP A 659 -18.79 17.51 7.50
CA ASP A 659 -19.52 17.41 8.76
C ASP A 659 -20.00 16.00 9.14
N ILE A 660 -19.85 15.02 8.26
CA ILE A 660 -20.17 13.61 8.55
C ILE A 660 -19.38 13.12 9.78
N LEU A 661 -18.11 13.52 9.89
CA LEU A 661 -17.24 13.18 11.00
C LEU A 661 -16.67 14.45 11.62
N SER A 662 -17.35 15.01 12.60
CA SER A 662 -16.88 16.17 13.37
C SER A 662 -16.53 15.85 14.83
N LEU A 663 -16.81 14.63 15.30
CA LEU A 663 -16.33 14.09 16.57
C LEU A 663 -15.59 12.76 16.36
N LEU A 664 -14.34 12.73 16.76
CA LEU A 664 -13.55 11.51 16.79
C LEU A 664 -13.20 11.15 18.23
N VAL A 665 -13.63 9.99 18.71
CA VAL A 665 -13.35 9.54 20.08
C VAL A 665 -12.37 8.38 20.07
N ILE A 666 -11.20 8.54 20.65
CA ILE A 666 -10.23 7.48 20.94
C ILE A 666 -10.47 7.03 22.40
N VAL A 667 -11.07 5.86 22.55
CA VAL A 667 -11.52 5.38 23.88
C VAL A 667 -10.37 5.09 24.83
N LYS A 668 -9.25 4.62 24.28
CA LYS A 668 -8.07 4.24 25.03
C LYS A 668 -6.83 4.42 24.18
N LEU A 669 -5.72 4.86 24.77
CA LEU A 669 -4.43 4.94 24.08
C LEU A 669 -4.06 3.58 23.47
N PRO A 670 -3.69 3.55 22.17
CA PRO A 670 -3.56 2.32 21.39
C PRO A 670 -2.22 1.59 21.62
N PHE A 671 -1.90 1.31 22.87
CA PHE A 671 -0.76 0.45 23.19
C PHE A 671 -0.92 -0.94 22.58
N ALA A 672 0.18 -1.49 22.08
CA ALA A 672 0.20 -2.86 21.61
C ALA A 672 -0.19 -3.83 22.75
N GLN A 673 -0.97 -4.86 22.43
CA GLN A 673 -1.22 -5.94 23.38
C GLN A 673 0.03 -6.83 23.45
N PRO A 674 0.40 -7.31 24.64
CA PRO A 674 1.49 -8.28 24.77
C PRO A 674 1.25 -9.51 23.87
N ASP A 675 2.22 -9.82 23.05
CA ASP A 675 2.27 -11.01 22.21
C ASP A 675 3.70 -11.54 22.13
N ALA A 676 3.90 -12.68 21.50
CA ALA A 676 5.22 -13.31 21.44
C ALA A 676 6.28 -12.42 20.75
N ILE A 677 5.86 -11.53 19.86
CA ILE A 677 6.77 -10.60 19.16
C ILE A 677 7.21 -9.52 20.14
N SER A 678 6.28 -8.89 20.84
CA SER A 678 6.57 -7.85 21.83
C SER A 678 7.36 -8.39 23.03
N GLU A 679 7.12 -9.63 23.45
CA GLU A 679 7.92 -10.31 24.49
C GLU A 679 9.37 -10.52 24.03
N TYR A 680 9.56 -10.92 22.76
CA TYR A 680 10.91 -11.04 22.20
C TYR A 680 11.58 -9.67 22.05
N GLU A 681 10.91 -8.65 21.52
CA GLU A 681 11.43 -7.29 21.40
C GLU A 681 11.84 -6.73 22.77
N GLN A 682 11.02 -6.98 23.81
CA GLN A 682 11.37 -6.63 25.19
C GLN A 682 12.62 -7.36 25.68
N SER A 683 12.77 -8.65 25.35
CA SER A 683 13.95 -9.43 25.76
C SER A 683 15.25 -8.96 25.09
N CYS A 684 15.15 -8.25 23.97
CA CYS A 684 16.29 -7.66 23.27
C CYS A 684 16.73 -6.31 23.87
N CYS A 685 15.91 -5.71 24.73
CA CYS A 685 16.22 -4.45 25.41
C CYS A 685 16.90 -4.68 26.75
N PRO A 686 17.75 -3.75 27.23
CA PRO A 686 18.44 -3.87 28.52
C PRO A 686 17.48 -4.01 29.71
N ASP A 687 16.36 -3.30 29.66
CA ASP A 687 15.31 -3.31 30.68
C ASP A 687 13.95 -2.91 30.12
N PHE A 688 12.91 -2.96 30.91
CA PHE A 688 11.57 -2.57 30.50
C PHE A 688 11.46 -1.08 30.16
N GLY A 689 12.20 -0.19 30.81
CA GLY A 689 12.22 1.25 30.54
C GLY A 689 12.71 1.51 29.10
N ALA A 690 13.85 0.90 28.72
CA ALA A 690 14.39 1.00 27.37
C ALA A 690 13.43 0.44 26.29
N TYR A 691 12.74 -0.65 26.59
CA TYR A 691 11.69 -1.20 25.71
C TYR A 691 10.48 -0.27 25.61
N PHE A 692 10.05 0.27 26.75
CA PHE A 692 8.92 1.18 26.81
C PHE A 692 9.18 2.46 26.00
N ASP A 693 10.32 3.11 26.22
CA ASP A 693 10.68 4.37 25.56
C ASP A 693 11.07 4.18 24.09
N GLY A 694 11.75 3.08 23.76
CA GLY A 694 12.26 2.81 22.40
C GLY A 694 11.27 2.15 21.46
N VAL A 695 10.28 1.40 21.97
CA VAL A 695 9.37 0.60 21.16
C VAL A 695 7.89 0.89 21.45
N LEU A 696 7.44 0.70 22.69
CA LEU A 696 6.01 0.79 23.01
C LEU A 696 5.45 2.20 22.92
N MET A 697 6.18 3.19 23.43
CA MET A 697 5.76 4.59 23.39
C MET A 697 5.71 5.13 21.94
N PRO A 698 6.75 4.97 21.12
CA PRO A 698 6.71 5.38 19.71
C PRO A 698 5.58 4.72 18.92
N ASP A 699 5.35 3.40 19.07
CA ASP A 699 4.28 2.68 18.40
C ASP A 699 2.89 3.22 18.82
N MET A 700 2.68 3.46 20.09
CA MET A 700 1.43 4.04 20.62
C MET A 700 1.20 5.46 20.06
N LEU A 701 2.23 6.31 20.04
CA LEU A 701 2.14 7.68 19.54
C LEU A 701 1.84 7.73 18.04
N ILE A 702 2.49 6.86 17.24
CA ILE A 702 2.22 6.72 15.80
C ILE A 702 0.76 6.32 15.57
N LYS A 703 0.26 5.31 16.31
CA LYS A 703 -1.14 4.86 16.20
C LYS A 703 -2.13 5.93 16.68
N ALA A 704 -1.82 6.67 17.73
CA ALA A 704 -2.65 7.79 18.20
C ALA A 704 -2.71 8.89 17.14
N LYS A 705 -1.58 9.26 16.52
CA LYS A 705 -1.49 10.22 15.41
C LYS A 705 -2.27 9.75 14.18
N GLN A 706 -2.24 8.46 13.85
CA GLN A 706 -3.05 7.87 12.78
C GLN A 706 -4.54 8.00 13.08
N GLY A 707 -4.95 7.68 14.31
CA GLY A 707 -6.33 7.87 14.76
C GLY A 707 -6.75 9.33 14.67
N PHE A 708 -5.95 10.25 15.21
CA PHE A 708 -6.20 11.70 15.16
C PHE A 708 -6.43 12.20 13.72
N GLY A 709 -5.58 11.77 12.79
CA GLY A 709 -5.67 12.18 11.38
C GLY A 709 -6.94 11.72 10.66
N ARG A 710 -7.79 10.87 11.26
CA ARG A 710 -9.08 10.46 10.68
C ARG A 710 -10.14 11.56 10.75
N GLY A 711 -10.00 12.51 11.65
CA GLY A 711 -10.90 13.65 11.79
C GLY A 711 -10.75 14.72 10.71
N PHE A 712 -9.72 14.64 9.86
CA PHE A 712 -9.41 15.69 8.88
C PHE A 712 -9.11 15.10 7.50
N ARG A 713 -9.83 15.55 6.46
CA ARG A 713 -9.67 15.15 5.06
C ARG A 713 -9.50 16.34 4.13
N THR A 714 -10.17 17.43 4.44
CA THR A 714 -10.10 18.69 3.70
C THR A 714 -9.60 19.82 4.60
N GLU A 715 -9.21 20.94 4.01
CA GLU A 715 -8.71 22.11 4.73
C GLU A 715 -9.81 22.79 5.55
N ASP A 716 -11.09 22.56 5.17
CA ASP A 716 -12.26 23.16 5.79
C ASP A 716 -12.88 22.27 6.88
N ASP A 717 -12.36 21.06 7.07
CA ASP A 717 -12.89 20.14 8.10
C ASP A 717 -12.62 20.70 9.50
N THR A 718 -13.67 20.71 10.33
CA THR A 718 -13.56 21.05 11.74
C THR A 718 -13.97 19.86 12.60
N CYS A 719 -13.11 19.45 13.55
CA CYS A 719 -13.31 18.23 14.31
C CYS A 719 -12.86 18.39 15.77
N VAL A 720 -13.65 17.83 16.68
CA VAL A 720 -13.21 17.55 18.05
C VAL A 720 -12.61 16.16 18.11
N VAL A 721 -11.35 16.06 18.53
CA VAL A 721 -10.71 14.78 18.80
C VAL A 721 -10.68 14.56 20.32
N ALA A 722 -11.41 13.58 20.79
CA ALA A 722 -11.50 13.25 22.21
C ALA A 722 -10.71 11.99 22.55
N ILE A 723 -9.88 12.03 23.59
CA ILE A 723 -9.18 10.86 24.13
C ILE A 723 -9.70 10.59 25.53
N CYS A 724 -10.43 9.48 25.67
CA CYS A 724 -11.10 9.10 26.93
C CYS A 724 -10.23 8.16 27.79
N ASP A 725 -8.94 8.43 27.87
CA ASP A 725 -7.98 7.68 28.67
C ASP A 725 -7.30 8.63 29.67
N ILE A 726 -7.47 8.42 30.98
CA ILE A 726 -6.90 9.26 32.01
C ILE A 726 -5.37 9.44 31.91
N ARG A 727 -4.70 8.48 31.30
CA ARG A 727 -3.25 8.54 31.11
C ARG A 727 -2.86 9.60 30.08
N ALA A 728 -3.77 9.95 29.16
CA ALA A 728 -3.56 10.99 28.15
C ALA A 728 -3.61 12.40 28.74
N SER A 729 -4.38 12.61 29.81
CA SER A 729 -4.38 13.88 30.57
C SER A 729 -3.30 13.91 31.68
N GLY A 730 -2.75 12.73 32.05
CA GLY A 730 -1.73 12.54 33.06
C GLY A 730 -0.33 12.26 32.51
N VAL A 731 0.17 11.06 32.76
CA VAL A 731 1.58 10.65 32.52
C VAL A 731 2.03 10.72 31.07
N PHE A 732 1.14 10.59 30.09
CA PHE A 732 1.46 10.64 28.68
C PHE A 732 1.05 11.95 28.00
N ARG A 733 0.65 12.97 28.77
CA ARG A 733 0.17 14.24 28.22
C ARG A 733 1.24 14.93 27.38
N GLU A 734 2.43 15.11 27.89
CA GLU A 734 3.51 15.81 27.18
C GLU A 734 3.99 15.07 25.94
N PRO A 735 4.34 13.77 25.99
CA PRO A 735 4.69 13.01 24.78
C PRO A 735 3.59 13.00 23.73
N LEU A 736 2.33 12.90 24.15
CA LEU A 736 1.19 12.90 23.24
C LEU A 736 1.02 14.25 22.53
N LEU A 737 1.08 15.37 23.26
CA LEU A 737 1.00 16.70 22.69
C LEU A 737 2.16 17.03 21.76
N ALA A 738 3.37 16.52 22.06
CA ALA A 738 4.53 16.67 21.19
C ALA A 738 4.42 15.87 19.87
N ALA A 739 3.67 14.75 19.90
CA ALA A 739 3.49 13.89 18.73
C ALA A 739 2.30 14.29 17.85
N LEU A 740 1.28 14.94 18.42
CA LEU A 740 0.08 15.39 17.71
C LEU A 740 0.27 16.79 17.10
N PRO A 741 -0.50 17.14 16.07
CA PRO A 741 -0.52 18.51 15.57
C PRO A 741 -0.92 19.51 16.65
N GLU A 742 -0.32 20.69 16.62
CA GLU A 742 -0.61 21.75 17.58
C GLU A 742 -2.04 22.26 17.41
N CYS A 743 -2.87 22.13 18.45
CA CYS A 743 -4.29 22.54 18.47
C CYS A 743 -4.69 22.98 19.87
N ARG A 744 -5.90 23.52 19.99
CA ARG A 744 -6.49 23.89 21.29
C ARG A 744 -6.78 22.63 22.10
N VAL A 745 -6.47 22.67 23.40
CA VAL A 745 -6.65 21.52 24.32
C VAL A 745 -7.60 21.89 25.45
N THR A 746 -8.54 21.01 25.77
CA THR A 746 -9.48 21.16 26.89
C THR A 746 -9.77 19.83 27.58
N SER A 747 -10.28 19.88 28.80
CA SER A 747 -10.92 18.76 29.54
C SER A 747 -12.39 19.03 29.85
N GLN A 748 -12.97 20.14 29.34
CA GLN A 748 -14.32 20.58 29.66
C GLN A 748 -15.30 20.37 28.53
N ILE A 749 -16.41 19.67 28.78
CA ILE A 749 -17.48 19.45 27.76
C ILE A 749 -18.08 20.78 27.27
N LYS A 750 -18.15 21.79 28.13
CA LYS A 750 -18.64 23.12 27.74
C LYS A 750 -17.83 23.77 26.61
N ASP A 751 -16.52 23.53 26.59
CA ASP A 751 -15.67 24.05 25.53
C ASP A 751 -15.93 23.31 24.21
N VAL A 752 -16.26 22.02 24.29
CA VAL A 752 -16.68 21.22 23.13
C VAL A 752 -17.98 21.75 22.53
N GLU A 753 -18.98 22.04 23.40
CA GLU A 753 -20.26 22.66 22.96
C GLU A 753 -20.04 24.05 22.36
N GLY A 754 -19.14 24.84 22.95
CA GLY A 754 -18.73 26.14 22.45
C GLY A 754 -18.09 26.04 21.06
N PHE A 755 -17.13 25.11 20.91
CA PHE A 755 -16.43 24.87 19.65
C PHE A 755 -17.41 24.57 18.50
N TYR A 756 -18.42 23.72 18.72
CA TYR A 756 -19.40 23.42 17.69
C TYR A 756 -20.30 24.61 17.38
N LYS A 757 -20.73 25.41 18.38
CA LYS A 757 -21.52 26.63 18.17
C LYS A 757 -20.78 27.67 17.33
N ASP A 758 -19.44 27.76 17.54
CA ASP A 758 -18.61 28.73 16.82
C ASP A 758 -18.29 28.31 15.38
N ASN A 759 -18.21 26.99 15.13
CA ASN A 759 -17.69 26.47 13.87
C ASN A 759 -18.72 25.74 12.98
N LYS A 760 -19.95 25.53 13.47
CA LYS A 760 -21.01 24.83 12.73
C LYS A 760 -22.21 25.69 12.49
N ASN A 761 -22.79 25.51 11.30
CA ASN A 761 -24.05 26.24 10.94
C ASN A 761 -25.23 25.67 11.71
N PRO A 762 -26.31 26.46 11.89
CA PRO A 762 -27.54 26.02 12.60
C PRO A 762 -28.14 24.72 12.03
N GLY A 763 -28.03 24.46 10.73
CA GLY A 763 -28.48 23.22 10.08
C GLY A 763 -27.72 21.94 10.53
N TYR A 764 -26.53 22.08 11.09
CA TYR A 764 -25.79 20.98 11.66
C TYR A 764 -26.48 20.35 12.88
N PHE A 765 -27.25 21.15 13.64
CA PHE A 765 -27.95 20.71 14.85
C PHE A 765 -29.40 20.25 14.60
N GLN A 766 -29.84 20.29 13.34
CA GLN A 766 -31.18 19.82 12.92
C GLN A 766 -31.08 18.36 12.43
#